data_388544e95f5a4ca67a482e8840dea30e
#
_entry.id   388544e95f5a4ca67a482e8840dea30e
#
_cell.length_a   1.000
_cell.length_b   1.000
_cell.length_c   1.000
_cell.angle_alpha   90.00
_cell.angle_beta   90.00
_cell.angle_gamma   90.00
#
_symmetry.space_group_name_H-M   'P 1'
#
loop_
_entity.id
_entity.type
_entity.pdbx_description
1 polymer ?
#
loop_
_entity_poly.entity_id
_entity_poly.type
_entity_poly.pdbx_seq_one_letter_code
_entity_poly.pdbx_strand_id
1 'polypeptide(L)'
;MTRHTRTLLLSAAATCLMAGTAWAECKPVTMADMGGVAPGDFPQQYDLSAFEAAAGCEMTFSANPEIETLNAEIKGNPDLPPLEERLPEEPLVVVPYDAIGTYGGTLRAISNATEAGTSDFLSVRHVNLVRYADDLQTIVPNVAKSWEWNDDFTQLTFKLRKGHKWSDGAPFTSADVKFWYDNIALDSKVIEKPKGYALVADKPMTVDTPDDETVVFNLPSPKPGLLASFATVYAQPFLPKHFLGEYHPDLNADADTLAAECGFATGLEVISAYYGNSDWTDTPTPMLKNPDQVDCLPKSTYPTLESHIYTAETTEGRKLVANPYFFMVDPTGQQLPYISRQDETYANDNEVRILKLVNGEVDYKSQSLTLAAAPILLENQEKGNFTVQLAPTIAMPTFSFNVTSEDMAKRELFGNVEFRKAMSVAINRDELNETAFFGQGVPKQFIAFSPTPSFVDPETEKMYTEYDPDGAKAMLDGIGMVDTDGDGFRELPGGAKFVLNVQFATQGIGGEVVELVAQYWSDVGVQTTVKEVTPDEYRSAQSSNQLDVGAWEKGQPTAIIMGNKELFVPPFENYFAHRTGMLWAEWVDSNGASGVEPPEWVKTMMADADAFQGAMPGSDEQAAAGAKLAKATAENVLFIGTVQAPNVIYHRNAVKNFTEFKTQSYEYYRTFPYLPAQWFIQE
;
A
#
# COMPACT_ATOMS: atom_id res chain seq x y z
N MET A 1 -84.98 24.81 56.46
CA MET A 1 -84.41 25.80 55.56
C MET A 1 -82.95 25.44 55.34
N THR A 2 -82.65 24.70 54.31
CA THR A 2 -81.32 24.17 54.03
C THR A 2 -80.88 24.60 52.62
N ARG A 3 -79.84 25.38 52.54
CA ARG A 3 -79.23 25.82 51.25
C ARG A 3 -78.20 24.80 50.81
N HIS A 4 -78.40 24.24 49.62
CA HIS A 4 -77.39 23.43 48.96
C HIS A 4 -76.39 24.32 48.20
N THR A 5 -75.11 24.23 48.54
CA THR A 5 -73.99 24.80 47.77
C THR A 5 -73.47 23.76 46.80
N ARG A 6 -73.55 23.99 45.48
CA ARG A 6 -72.95 23.15 44.45
C ARG A 6 -71.53 23.66 44.22
N THR A 7 -70.51 22.81 44.48
CA THR A 7 -69.11 23.05 44.15
C THR A 7 -68.89 22.59 42.70
N LEU A 8 -68.47 23.48 41.81
CA LEU A 8 -67.96 23.19 40.46
C LEU A 8 -66.51 22.77 40.57
N LEU A 9 -66.19 21.53 40.19
CA LEU A 9 -64.85 21.05 39.90
C LEU A 9 -64.45 21.45 38.48
N LEU A 10 -63.52 22.41 38.32
CA LEU A 10 -62.79 22.65 37.08
C LEU A 10 -61.65 21.61 36.98
N SER A 11 -61.79 20.68 36.06
CA SER A 11 -60.69 19.81 35.62
C SER A 11 -59.79 20.59 34.64
N ALA A 12 -58.64 21.04 35.10
CA ALA A 12 -57.57 21.54 34.23
C ALA A 12 -56.87 20.34 33.57
N ALA A 13 -57.13 20.14 32.26
CA ALA A 13 -56.34 19.24 31.47
C ALA A 13 -54.97 19.89 31.22
N ALA A 14 -53.92 19.40 31.88
CA ALA A 14 -52.55 19.73 31.56
C ALA A 14 -52.17 19.02 30.26
N THR A 15 -52.17 19.73 29.16
CA THR A 15 -51.56 19.30 27.89
C THR A 15 -50.04 19.41 28.07
N CYS A 16 -49.38 18.29 28.37
CA CYS A 16 -47.91 18.22 28.21
C CYS A 16 -47.61 18.35 26.71
N LEU A 17 -47.23 19.55 26.28
CA LEU A 17 -46.45 19.72 25.05
C LEU A 17 -45.11 19.06 25.31
N MET A 18 -44.91 17.86 24.80
CA MET A 18 -43.56 17.37 24.53
C MET A 18 -43.02 18.29 23.42
N ALA A 19 -42.25 19.31 23.79
CA ALA A 19 -41.36 20.00 22.90
C ALA A 19 -40.31 18.96 22.51
N GLY A 20 -40.51 18.27 21.37
CA GLY A 20 -39.44 17.60 20.71
C GLY A 20 -38.37 18.67 20.47
N THR A 21 -37.22 18.50 21.02
CA THR A 21 -36.05 19.30 20.66
C THR A 21 -35.75 18.96 19.20
N ALA A 22 -36.21 19.79 18.27
CA ALA A 22 -35.76 19.71 16.88
C ALA A 22 -34.29 20.01 16.92
N TRP A 23 -33.47 19.04 16.59
CA TRP A 23 -32.05 19.21 16.45
C TRP A 23 -31.81 20.22 15.30
N ALA A 24 -30.78 21.04 15.41
CA ALA A 24 -30.40 21.95 14.34
C ALA A 24 -29.77 21.16 13.19
N GLU A 25 -29.85 21.65 11.97
CA GLU A 25 -29.09 21.13 10.84
C GLU A 25 -27.58 21.24 11.13
N CYS A 26 -26.80 20.23 10.71
CA CYS A 26 -25.37 20.21 10.94
C CYS A 26 -24.66 21.32 10.17
N LYS A 27 -23.76 22.02 10.83
CA LYS A 27 -23.02 23.16 10.26
C LYS A 27 -21.73 22.69 9.59
N PRO A 28 -21.28 23.40 8.54
CA PRO A 28 -19.93 23.21 8.01
C PRO A 28 -18.87 23.33 9.12
N VAL A 29 -17.97 22.36 9.16
CA VAL A 29 -16.79 22.35 10.03
C VAL A 29 -15.61 21.73 9.30
N THR A 30 -14.42 22.23 9.51
CA THR A 30 -13.17 21.77 8.90
C THR A 30 -12.13 21.49 9.96
N MET A 31 -11.06 20.74 9.61
CA MET A 31 -9.93 20.53 10.49
C MET A 31 -9.23 21.84 10.86
N ALA A 32 -9.23 22.83 9.94
CA ALA A 32 -8.64 24.14 10.17
C ALA A 32 -9.37 24.92 11.26
N ASP A 33 -10.69 24.78 11.38
CA ASP A 33 -11.46 25.50 12.38
C ASP A 33 -11.86 24.65 13.60
N MET A 34 -12.11 23.35 13.44
CA MET A 34 -12.60 22.42 14.46
C MET A 34 -13.62 23.05 15.44
N GLY A 35 -14.22 24.16 15.02
CA GLY A 35 -15.07 25.00 15.84
C GLY A 35 -16.49 24.43 15.90
N GLY A 36 -16.87 23.91 17.07
CA GLY A 36 -18.23 23.42 17.32
C GLY A 36 -18.39 21.90 17.36
N VAL A 37 -17.34 21.17 17.04
CA VAL A 37 -17.27 19.72 17.22
C VAL A 37 -16.10 19.39 18.13
N ALA A 38 -16.37 18.69 19.24
CA ALA A 38 -15.29 18.23 20.10
C ALA A 38 -14.46 17.17 19.36
N PRO A 39 -13.11 17.25 19.40
CA PRO A 39 -12.28 16.20 18.84
C PRO A 39 -12.56 14.88 19.58
N GLY A 40 -12.88 13.84 18.81
CA GLY A 40 -13.02 12.47 19.31
C GLY A 40 -11.67 11.77 19.40
N ASP A 41 -11.70 10.46 19.57
CA ASP A 41 -10.50 9.62 19.56
C ASP A 41 -9.79 9.67 18.17
N PHE A 42 -10.54 10.02 17.11
CA PHE A 42 -10.07 10.12 15.73
C PHE A 42 -10.42 11.50 15.15
N PRO A 43 -9.55 12.49 15.26
CA PRO A 43 -9.92 13.89 15.05
C PRO A 43 -10.46 14.24 13.63
N GLN A 44 -10.11 13.47 12.61
CA GLN A 44 -10.55 13.72 11.23
C GLN A 44 -11.81 12.93 10.84
N GLN A 45 -12.30 12.01 11.68
CA GLN A 45 -13.42 11.16 11.31
C GLN A 45 -14.27 10.75 12.52
N TYR A 46 -15.55 10.50 12.25
CA TYR A 46 -16.54 10.11 13.27
C TYR A 46 -17.52 9.09 12.68
N ASP A 47 -18.09 8.24 13.52
CA ASP A 47 -19.35 7.62 13.17
C ASP A 47 -20.46 8.69 13.21
N LEU A 48 -21.52 8.54 12.41
CA LEU A 48 -22.59 9.53 12.29
C LEU A 48 -23.16 9.93 13.65
N SER A 49 -23.58 8.96 14.45
CA SER A 49 -24.19 9.23 15.76
C SER A 49 -23.22 9.95 16.72
N ALA A 50 -21.92 9.66 16.67
CA ALA A 50 -20.90 10.34 17.47
C ALA A 50 -20.73 11.80 17.00
N PHE A 51 -20.71 12.04 15.68
CA PHE A 51 -20.64 13.39 15.13
C PHE A 51 -21.87 14.22 15.50
N GLU A 52 -23.07 13.71 15.28
CA GLU A 52 -24.33 14.40 15.62
C GLU A 52 -24.43 14.74 17.11
N ALA A 53 -24.04 13.81 17.97
CA ALA A 53 -24.01 14.05 19.43
C ALA A 53 -23.01 15.14 19.81
N ALA A 54 -21.80 15.15 19.22
CA ALA A 54 -20.76 16.14 19.49
C ALA A 54 -21.15 17.54 18.95
N ALA A 55 -21.72 17.59 17.75
CA ALA A 55 -22.12 18.84 17.07
C ALA A 55 -23.48 19.38 17.54
N GLY A 56 -24.33 18.54 18.19
CA GLY A 56 -25.69 18.90 18.59
C GLY A 56 -26.64 19.12 17.42
N CYS A 57 -26.50 18.32 16.36
CA CYS A 57 -27.24 18.48 15.11
C CYS A 57 -27.79 17.13 14.61
N GLU A 58 -28.67 17.18 13.60
CA GLU A 58 -29.12 16.03 12.83
C GLU A 58 -28.73 16.23 11.37
N MET A 59 -28.10 15.19 10.75
CA MET A 59 -27.55 15.27 9.42
C MET A 59 -28.59 14.94 8.37
N THR A 60 -28.66 15.77 7.33
CA THR A 60 -29.47 15.51 6.13
C THR A 60 -28.53 15.20 4.97
N PHE A 61 -28.71 14.05 4.33
CA PHE A 61 -27.81 13.61 3.28
C PHE A 61 -28.13 14.23 1.91
N SER A 62 -27.06 14.47 1.13
CA SER A 62 -27.15 14.90 -0.26
C SER A 62 -26.09 14.21 -1.12
N ALA A 63 -26.44 13.92 -2.36
CA ALA A 63 -25.58 13.24 -3.32
C ALA A 63 -25.03 14.19 -4.39
N ASN A 64 -23.98 13.76 -5.07
CA ASN A 64 -23.50 14.42 -6.28
C ASN A 64 -24.64 14.55 -7.30
N PRO A 65 -24.97 15.76 -7.81
CA PRO A 65 -26.04 15.97 -8.78
C PRO A 65 -25.88 15.20 -10.10
N GLU A 66 -24.65 14.80 -10.44
CA GLU A 66 -24.34 14.03 -11.65
C GLU A 66 -24.43 12.52 -11.44
N ILE A 67 -24.72 12.03 -10.21
CA ILE A 67 -24.51 10.64 -9.82
C ILE A 67 -25.29 9.63 -10.67
N GLU A 68 -26.51 9.98 -11.10
CA GLU A 68 -27.30 9.14 -12.00
C GLU A 68 -26.63 8.97 -13.37
N THR A 69 -26.07 10.06 -13.90
CA THR A 69 -25.34 10.04 -15.17
C THR A 69 -24.05 9.23 -15.04
N LEU A 70 -23.31 9.38 -13.93
CA LEU A 70 -22.10 8.63 -13.65
C LEU A 70 -22.40 7.14 -13.47
N ASN A 71 -23.47 6.80 -12.76
CA ASN A 71 -23.92 5.41 -12.60
C ASN A 71 -24.25 4.73 -13.92
N ALA A 72 -24.88 5.45 -14.85
CA ALA A 72 -25.20 4.91 -16.17
C ALA A 72 -23.98 4.56 -17.04
N GLU A 73 -22.79 5.06 -16.69
CA GLU A 73 -21.53 4.70 -17.33
C GLU A 73 -20.92 3.40 -16.77
N ILE A 74 -21.43 2.91 -15.62
CA ILE A 74 -20.95 1.67 -14.98
C ILE A 74 -21.75 0.51 -15.52
N LYS A 75 -21.14 -0.30 -16.37
CA LYS A 75 -21.82 -1.43 -17.00
C LYS A 75 -22.37 -2.42 -15.97
N GLY A 76 -23.66 -2.71 -16.07
CA GLY A 76 -24.35 -3.68 -15.24
C GLY A 76 -24.86 -3.14 -13.90
N ASN A 77 -24.68 -1.85 -13.63
CA ASN A 77 -25.28 -1.25 -12.44
C ASN A 77 -26.78 -1.03 -12.63
N PRO A 78 -27.60 -1.26 -11.59
CA PRO A 78 -29.03 -0.95 -11.60
C PRO A 78 -29.28 0.56 -11.50
N ASP A 79 -30.53 0.98 -11.72
CA ASP A 79 -31.00 2.32 -11.37
C ASP A 79 -30.79 2.57 -9.87
N LEU A 80 -30.40 3.79 -9.51
CA LEU A 80 -30.05 4.11 -8.12
C LEU A 80 -31.32 4.26 -7.24
N PRO A 81 -31.35 3.61 -6.07
CA PRO A 81 -32.35 3.91 -5.05
C PRO A 81 -32.06 5.28 -4.38
N PRO A 82 -32.99 5.80 -3.56
CA PRO A 82 -32.72 7.00 -2.75
C PRO A 82 -31.40 6.91 -1.98
N LEU A 83 -30.76 8.06 -1.70
CA LEU A 83 -29.43 8.12 -1.09
C LEU A 83 -29.39 7.41 0.27
N GLU A 84 -30.43 7.55 1.08
CA GLU A 84 -30.53 6.92 2.40
C GLU A 84 -30.51 5.39 2.32
N GLU A 85 -30.93 4.81 1.20
CA GLU A 85 -30.83 3.38 0.95
C GLU A 85 -29.48 2.96 0.38
N ARG A 86 -28.67 3.89 -0.10
CA ARG A 86 -27.32 3.65 -0.64
C ARG A 86 -26.23 3.71 0.42
N LEU A 87 -26.39 4.58 1.41
CA LEU A 87 -25.46 4.72 2.54
C LEU A 87 -25.68 3.62 3.58
N PRO A 88 -24.66 3.23 4.35
CA PRO A 88 -24.84 2.44 5.55
C PRO A 88 -25.63 3.24 6.61
N GLU A 89 -26.23 2.55 7.59
CA GLU A 89 -26.96 3.22 8.70
C GLU A 89 -26.06 4.22 9.47
N GLU A 90 -24.76 3.91 9.57
CA GLU A 90 -23.73 4.74 10.20
C GLU A 90 -22.61 5.04 9.19
N PRO A 91 -22.80 5.98 8.24
CA PRO A 91 -21.73 6.41 7.35
C PRO A 91 -20.57 7.00 8.12
N LEU A 92 -19.36 6.92 7.54
CA LEU A 92 -18.18 7.56 8.11
C LEU A 92 -18.23 9.05 7.78
N VAL A 93 -18.32 9.90 8.81
CA VAL A 93 -18.24 11.35 8.66
C VAL A 93 -16.77 11.76 8.61
N VAL A 94 -16.35 12.38 7.50
CA VAL A 94 -14.98 12.85 7.27
C VAL A 94 -14.95 14.37 7.34
N VAL A 95 -14.18 14.91 8.27
CA VAL A 95 -14.00 16.36 8.40
C VAL A 95 -12.92 16.81 7.40
N PRO A 96 -13.26 17.65 6.41
CA PRO A 96 -12.29 18.14 5.43
C PRO A 96 -11.18 19.00 6.05
N TYR A 97 -10.02 19.08 5.39
CA TYR A 97 -8.90 19.87 5.91
C TYR A 97 -9.22 21.37 5.96
N ASP A 98 -9.59 21.97 4.83
CA ASP A 98 -9.68 23.42 4.71
C ASP A 98 -11.09 23.93 4.40
N ALA A 99 -11.89 23.19 3.63
CA ALA A 99 -13.20 23.64 3.19
C ALA A 99 -14.15 22.46 2.90
N ILE A 100 -15.46 22.70 3.11
CA ILE A 100 -16.49 21.84 2.51
C ILE A 100 -16.39 21.95 1.01
N GLY A 101 -16.26 20.82 0.32
CA GLY A 101 -16.03 20.79 -1.11
C GLY A 101 -17.29 21.00 -1.95
N THR A 102 -17.08 21.11 -3.24
CA THR A 102 -18.14 21.17 -4.26
C THR A 102 -18.04 19.96 -5.18
N TYR A 103 -19.17 19.42 -5.57
CA TYR A 103 -19.21 18.31 -6.52
C TYR A 103 -18.77 18.69 -7.93
N GLY A 104 -18.20 17.72 -8.62
CA GLY A 104 -17.85 17.83 -10.03
C GLY A 104 -16.37 17.76 -10.32
N GLY A 105 -16.02 18.02 -11.55
CA GLY A 105 -14.65 18.01 -12.03
C GLY A 105 -14.07 16.63 -12.30
N THR A 106 -12.88 16.66 -12.88
CA THR A 106 -12.07 15.48 -13.21
C THR A 106 -10.69 15.63 -12.62
N LEU A 107 -10.25 14.66 -11.82
CA LEU A 107 -8.86 14.54 -11.38
C LEU A 107 -8.05 13.87 -12.48
N ARG A 108 -7.06 14.58 -13.00
CA ARG A 108 -6.21 14.09 -14.10
C ARG A 108 -4.89 13.59 -13.55
N ALA A 109 -4.48 12.39 -13.98
CA ALA A 109 -3.20 11.80 -13.64
C ALA A 109 -2.44 11.33 -14.88
N ILE A 110 -1.19 10.93 -14.69
CA ILE A 110 -0.34 10.37 -15.73
C ILE A 110 0.49 9.21 -15.17
N SER A 111 0.48 8.09 -15.87
CA SER A 111 1.27 6.90 -15.55
C SER A 111 2.31 6.61 -16.65
N ASN A 112 3.36 5.88 -16.26
CA ASN A 112 4.41 5.46 -17.18
C ASN A 112 4.15 4.09 -17.81
N ALA A 113 3.18 3.32 -17.31
CA ALA A 113 2.83 1.99 -17.81
C ALA A 113 1.34 1.70 -17.60
N THR A 114 0.86 0.67 -18.29
CA THR A 114 -0.53 0.19 -18.18
C THR A 114 -0.81 -0.57 -16.89
N GLU A 115 0.22 -0.97 -16.16
CA GLU A 115 0.07 -1.63 -14.87
C GLU A 115 -0.55 -0.71 -13.83
N ALA A 116 -1.56 -1.18 -13.13
CA ALA A 116 -2.24 -0.38 -12.10
C ALA A 116 -1.30 0.00 -10.94
N GLY A 117 -0.27 -0.80 -10.67
CA GLY A 117 0.75 -0.49 -9.68
C GLY A 117 1.55 0.79 -9.95
N THR A 118 1.52 1.33 -11.17
CA THR A 118 2.15 2.61 -11.53
C THR A 118 1.21 3.80 -11.42
N SER A 119 -0.06 3.57 -11.12
CA SER A 119 -1.12 4.58 -11.05
C SER A 119 -1.19 5.24 -9.69
N ASP A 120 -1.20 6.58 -9.67
CA ASP A 120 -1.50 7.34 -8.45
C ASP A 120 -2.95 7.11 -7.98
N PHE A 121 -3.87 6.79 -8.88
CA PHE A 121 -5.28 6.55 -8.55
C PHE A 121 -5.51 5.30 -7.70
N LEU A 122 -4.58 4.35 -7.73
CA LEU A 122 -4.67 3.18 -6.88
C LEU A 122 -4.80 3.56 -5.40
N SER A 123 -3.98 4.50 -4.93
CA SER A 123 -4.00 4.97 -3.54
C SER A 123 -5.10 5.97 -3.27
N VAL A 124 -5.37 6.84 -4.24
CA VAL A 124 -6.39 7.90 -4.11
C VAL A 124 -7.78 7.32 -3.86
N ARG A 125 -8.09 6.14 -4.41
CA ARG A 125 -9.40 5.49 -4.27
C ARG A 125 -9.44 4.33 -3.28
N HIS A 126 -8.29 3.72 -2.96
CA HIS A 126 -8.21 2.48 -2.17
C HIS A 126 -8.79 2.61 -0.77
N VAL A 127 -9.50 1.57 -0.33
CA VAL A 127 -10.01 1.41 1.03
C VAL A 127 -9.62 0.04 1.59
N ASN A 128 -9.50 -0.05 2.92
CA ASN A 128 -9.28 -1.31 3.63
C ASN A 128 -10.16 -1.35 4.88
N LEU A 129 -10.13 -2.44 5.67
CA LEU A 129 -10.94 -2.51 6.90
C LEU A 129 -10.62 -1.36 7.85
N VAL A 130 -9.35 -1.05 7.99
CA VAL A 130 -8.82 0.08 8.78
C VAL A 130 -7.79 0.85 7.97
N ARG A 131 -7.36 2.01 8.43
CA ARG A 131 -6.29 2.80 7.80
C ARG A 131 -5.44 3.50 8.86
N TYR A 132 -4.28 4.00 8.48
CA TYR A 132 -3.58 4.97 9.32
C TYR A 132 -4.21 6.36 9.19
N ALA A 133 -4.26 7.11 10.28
CA ALA A 133 -4.52 8.54 10.25
C ALA A 133 -3.33 9.28 9.63
N ASP A 134 -3.46 10.60 9.42
CA ASP A 134 -2.42 11.44 8.81
C ASP A 134 -1.17 11.64 9.68
N ASP A 135 -1.22 11.21 10.95
CA ASP A 135 -0.04 11.14 11.83
C ASP A 135 0.86 9.93 11.51
N LEU A 136 0.40 9.00 10.66
CA LEU A 136 1.08 7.77 10.25
C LEU A 136 1.41 6.81 11.42
N GLN A 137 0.71 6.94 12.52
CA GLN A 137 0.90 6.13 13.74
C GLN A 137 -0.42 5.55 14.26
N THR A 138 -1.49 6.34 14.26
CA THR A 138 -2.79 5.95 14.77
C THR A 138 -3.58 5.18 13.73
N ILE A 139 -3.99 3.94 14.05
CA ILE A 139 -4.91 3.17 13.22
C ILE A 139 -6.33 3.61 13.55
N VAL A 140 -7.12 3.86 12.52
CA VAL A 140 -8.49 4.37 12.63
C VAL A 140 -9.46 3.51 11.81
N PRO A 141 -10.77 3.47 12.15
CA PRO A 141 -11.79 2.80 11.36
C PRO A 141 -11.83 3.28 9.90
N ASN A 142 -12.21 2.37 8.99
CA ASN A 142 -12.46 2.72 7.60
C ASN A 142 -13.69 1.94 7.11
N VAL A 143 -13.55 0.90 6.28
CA VAL A 143 -14.65 0.03 5.88
C VAL A 143 -15.29 -0.64 7.11
N ALA A 144 -14.48 -1.15 8.03
CA ALA A 144 -14.97 -1.58 9.34
C ALA A 144 -15.35 -0.37 10.20
N LYS A 145 -16.40 -0.52 10.99
CA LYS A 145 -16.84 0.48 11.98
C LYS A 145 -15.94 0.52 13.20
N SER A 146 -15.54 -0.67 13.68
CA SER A 146 -14.68 -0.82 14.86
C SER A 146 -14.00 -2.17 14.87
N TRP A 147 -13.06 -2.35 15.80
CA TRP A 147 -12.43 -3.63 16.07
C TRP A 147 -12.15 -3.79 17.55
N GLU A 148 -11.93 -5.04 17.96
CA GLU A 148 -11.57 -5.42 19.33
C GLU A 148 -10.63 -6.62 19.30
N TRP A 149 -9.60 -6.60 20.14
CA TRP A 149 -8.73 -7.73 20.42
C TRP A 149 -9.16 -8.42 21.72
N ASN A 150 -9.02 -9.76 21.78
CA ASN A 150 -9.01 -10.43 23.07
C ASN A 150 -7.69 -10.17 23.82
N ASP A 151 -7.65 -10.56 25.11
CA ASP A 151 -6.54 -10.21 26.02
C ASP A 151 -5.17 -10.78 25.57
N ASP A 152 -5.14 -11.87 24.83
CA ASP A 152 -3.92 -12.56 24.41
C ASP A 152 -3.57 -12.39 22.92
N PHE A 153 -4.28 -11.49 22.20
CA PHE A 153 -4.06 -11.20 20.77
C PHE A 153 -4.14 -12.40 19.83
N THR A 154 -4.92 -13.40 20.23
CA THR A 154 -5.23 -14.57 19.37
C THR A 154 -6.59 -14.47 18.68
N GLN A 155 -7.37 -13.42 18.98
CA GLN A 155 -8.65 -13.19 18.32
C GLN A 155 -8.84 -11.70 18.04
N LEU A 156 -9.07 -11.36 16.76
CA LEU A 156 -9.39 -10.01 16.30
C LEU A 156 -10.82 -9.99 15.75
N THR A 157 -11.68 -9.21 16.37
CA THR A 157 -13.08 -9.06 15.95
C THR A 157 -13.28 -7.70 15.30
N PHE A 158 -13.82 -7.69 14.07
CA PHE A 158 -14.28 -6.48 13.40
C PHE A 158 -15.81 -6.38 13.43
N LYS A 159 -16.31 -5.16 13.60
CA LYS A 159 -17.70 -4.81 13.34
C LYS A 159 -17.77 -4.03 12.04
N LEU A 160 -18.55 -4.52 11.08
CA LEU A 160 -18.80 -3.86 9.80
C LEU A 160 -19.90 -2.81 9.96
N ARG A 161 -20.02 -1.89 8.99
CA ARG A 161 -21.09 -0.88 8.96
C ARG A 161 -22.37 -1.54 8.45
N LYS A 162 -23.42 -1.54 9.27
CA LYS A 162 -24.69 -2.14 8.91
C LYS A 162 -25.32 -1.44 7.68
N GLY A 163 -25.80 -2.23 6.73
CA GLY A 163 -26.38 -1.73 5.49
C GLY A 163 -25.38 -1.23 4.45
N HIS A 164 -24.06 -1.44 4.66
CA HIS A 164 -23.01 -1.11 3.68
C HIS A 164 -23.22 -1.91 2.39
N LYS A 165 -22.95 -1.30 1.25
CA LYS A 165 -23.17 -1.90 -0.07
C LYS A 165 -21.94 -1.79 -0.96
N TRP A 166 -21.82 -2.77 -1.83
CA TRP A 166 -20.92 -2.72 -2.98
C TRP A 166 -21.38 -1.65 -3.98
N SER A 167 -20.51 -1.27 -4.87
CA SER A 167 -20.76 -0.23 -5.89
C SER A 167 -21.90 -0.54 -6.87
N ASP A 168 -22.38 -1.76 -6.89
CA ASP A 168 -23.53 -2.22 -7.68
C ASP A 168 -24.84 -2.38 -6.85
N GLY A 169 -24.79 -1.97 -5.58
CA GLY A 169 -25.93 -2.01 -4.67
C GLY A 169 -26.12 -3.34 -3.94
N ALA A 170 -25.33 -4.38 -4.21
CA ALA A 170 -25.37 -5.61 -3.45
C ALA A 170 -24.89 -5.38 -2.01
N PRO A 171 -25.47 -6.07 -0.99
CA PRO A 171 -25.01 -5.93 0.38
C PRO A 171 -23.56 -6.33 0.55
N PHE A 172 -22.77 -5.55 1.29
CA PHE A 172 -21.46 -5.93 1.79
C PHE A 172 -21.61 -6.50 3.21
N THR A 173 -21.14 -7.72 3.42
CA THR A 173 -21.30 -8.44 4.69
C THR A 173 -20.03 -9.18 5.10
N SER A 174 -20.04 -9.74 6.30
CA SER A 174 -18.98 -10.61 6.80
C SER A 174 -18.69 -11.81 5.88
N ALA A 175 -19.67 -12.26 5.09
CA ALA A 175 -19.50 -13.35 4.12
C ALA A 175 -18.52 -12.99 2.98
N ASP A 176 -18.35 -11.70 2.66
CA ASP A 176 -17.40 -11.22 1.64
C ASP A 176 -15.95 -11.29 2.15
N VAL A 177 -15.75 -11.04 3.44
CA VAL A 177 -14.45 -11.22 4.12
C VAL A 177 -14.09 -12.71 4.21
N LYS A 178 -15.06 -13.55 4.60
CA LYS A 178 -14.86 -15.00 4.65
C LYS A 178 -14.57 -15.59 3.28
N PHE A 179 -15.27 -15.14 2.24
CA PHE A 179 -15.03 -15.55 0.85
C PHE A 179 -13.60 -15.20 0.41
N TRP A 180 -13.17 -13.96 0.67
CA TRP A 180 -11.78 -13.56 0.39
C TRP A 180 -10.78 -14.49 1.06
N TYR A 181 -11.00 -14.82 2.34
CA TYR A 181 -10.05 -15.61 3.10
C TYR A 181 -10.02 -17.08 2.68
N ASP A 182 -11.19 -17.74 2.69
CA ASP A 182 -11.30 -19.18 2.49
C ASP A 182 -11.16 -19.61 1.02
N ASN A 183 -11.74 -18.81 0.09
CA ASN A 183 -11.86 -19.19 -1.32
C ASN A 183 -10.85 -18.48 -2.23
N ILE A 184 -10.14 -17.47 -1.73
CA ILE A 184 -9.14 -16.75 -2.52
C ILE A 184 -7.76 -16.84 -1.84
N ALA A 185 -7.58 -16.30 -0.64
CA ALA A 185 -6.28 -16.20 0.00
C ALA A 185 -5.66 -17.54 0.40
N LEU A 186 -6.49 -18.55 0.73
CA LEU A 186 -6.06 -19.90 1.09
C LEU A 186 -6.29 -20.93 0.00
N ASP A 187 -7.02 -20.62 -1.08
CA ASP A 187 -7.26 -21.60 -2.14
C ASP A 187 -6.08 -21.64 -3.13
N SER A 188 -5.34 -22.75 -3.12
CA SER A 188 -4.20 -22.96 -4.01
C SER A 188 -4.55 -22.99 -5.51
N LYS A 189 -5.84 -23.09 -5.88
CA LYS A 189 -6.30 -22.96 -7.27
C LYS A 189 -6.28 -21.50 -7.72
N VAL A 190 -6.39 -20.55 -6.79
CA VAL A 190 -6.41 -19.08 -7.05
C VAL A 190 -5.05 -18.47 -6.73
N ILE A 191 -4.51 -18.72 -5.53
CA ILE A 191 -3.19 -18.26 -5.09
C ILE A 191 -2.36 -19.48 -4.75
N GLU A 192 -1.35 -19.77 -5.56
CA GLU A 192 -0.51 -20.97 -5.44
C GLU A 192 0.03 -21.17 -4.01
N LYS A 193 0.42 -20.08 -3.36
CA LYS A 193 0.94 -20.05 -1.99
C LYS A 193 0.32 -18.89 -1.22
N PRO A 194 -0.33 -19.16 -0.06
CA PRO A 194 -0.86 -18.09 0.79
C PRO A 194 0.22 -17.08 1.18
N LYS A 195 -0.14 -15.80 1.19
CA LYS A 195 0.77 -14.71 1.55
C LYS A 195 0.90 -14.58 3.08
N GLY A 196 2.01 -13.96 3.53
CA GLY A 196 2.33 -13.83 4.95
C GLY A 196 1.27 -13.11 5.79
N TYR A 197 0.46 -12.22 5.19
CA TYR A 197 -0.66 -11.59 5.90
C TYR A 197 -1.85 -12.55 6.14
N ALA A 198 -1.96 -13.64 5.38
CA ALA A 198 -2.98 -14.68 5.56
C ALA A 198 -2.56 -15.75 6.57
N LEU A 199 -1.31 -15.74 7.03
CA LEU A 199 -0.73 -16.74 7.90
C LEU A 199 -0.26 -16.13 9.22
N VAL A 200 -0.19 -16.95 10.26
CA VAL A 200 0.41 -16.63 11.54
C VAL A 200 1.31 -17.77 11.97
N ALA A 201 2.62 -17.53 12.08
CA ALA A 201 3.62 -18.56 12.31
C ALA A 201 3.47 -19.73 11.29
N ASP A 202 3.37 -19.38 10.02
CA ASP A 202 3.20 -20.29 8.87
C ASP A 202 1.95 -21.19 8.92
N LYS A 203 0.96 -20.82 9.72
CA LYS A 203 -0.31 -21.55 9.84
C LYS A 203 -1.48 -20.66 9.46
N PRO A 204 -2.49 -21.21 8.78
CA PRO A 204 -3.70 -20.45 8.48
C PRO A 204 -4.45 -20.04 9.76
N MET A 205 -5.09 -18.89 9.70
CA MET A 205 -6.12 -18.45 10.65
C MET A 205 -7.44 -19.16 10.33
N THR A 206 -8.47 -18.91 11.12
CA THR A 206 -9.86 -19.19 10.73
C THR A 206 -10.66 -17.89 10.80
N VAL A 207 -11.65 -17.75 9.90
CA VAL A 207 -12.56 -16.61 9.86
C VAL A 207 -13.98 -17.07 10.16
N ASP A 208 -14.52 -16.62 11.29
CA ASP A 208 -15.90 -16.85 11.66
C ASP A 208 -16.76 -15.62 11.38
N THR A 209 -17.99 -15.86 10.96
CA THR A 209 -18.98 -14.83 10.61
C THR A 209 -20.29 -15.13 11.32
N PRO A 210 -20.41 -14.82 12.62
CA PRO A 210 -21.58 -15.16 13.42
C PRO A 210 -22.87 -14.41 13.01
N ASP A 211 -22.73 -13.27 12.37
CA ASP A 211 -23.78 -12.45 11.77
C ASP A 211 -23.22 -11.65 10.58
N ASP A 212 -24.06 -10.92 9.86
CA ASP A 212 -23.69 -10.19 8.65
C ASP A 212 -22.71 -9.03 8.90
N GLU A 213 -22.67 -8.50 10.11
CA GLU A 213 -21.81 -7.37 10.50
C GLU A 213 -20.58 -7.76 11.32
N THR A 214 -20.42 -9.03 11.69
CA THR A 214 -19.32 -9.46 12.58
C THR A 214 -18.36 -10.40 11.87
N VAL A 215 -17.07 -10.04 11.87
CA VAL A 215 -15.97 -10.88 11.37
C VAL A 215 -15.01 -11.16 12.52
N VAL A 216 -14.71 -12.44 12.76
CA VAL A 216 -13.79 -12.87 13.80
C VAL A 216 -12.62 -13.64 13.18
N PHE A 217 -11.42 -13.07 13.24
CA PHE A 217 -10.19 -13.77 12.88
C PHE A 217 -9.66 -14.48 14.13
N ASN A 218 -9.55 -15.81 14.07
CA ASN A 218 -8.95 -16.62 15.12
C ASN A 218 -7.55 -17.04 14.68
N LEU A 219 -6.55 -16.68 15.47
CA LEU A 219 -5.15 -16.83 15.17
C LEU A 219 -4.55 -18.03 15.91
N PRO A 220 -3.69 -18.84 15.28
CA PRO A 220 -3.04 -19.98 15.93
C PRO A 220 -2.02 -19.58 17.00
N SER A 221 -1.58 -18.31 17.02
CA SER A 221 -0.71 -17.70 18.05
C SER A 221 -0.89 -16.18 18.04
N PRO A 222 -0.46 -15.46 19.09
CA PRO A 222 -0.57 -14.01 19.15
C PRO A 222 0.11 -13.32 17.95
N LYS A 223 -0.61 -12.40 17.29
CA LYS A 223 -0.08 -11.53 16.22
C LYS A 223 -0.73 -10.15 16.29
N PRO A 224 -0.38 -9.31 17.27
CA PRO A 224 -0.98 -7.98 17.42
C PRO A 224 -0.78 -7.08 16.20
N GLY A 225 0.27 -7.30 15.41
CA GLY A 225 0.55 -6.59 14.15
C GLY A 225 -0.42 -6.88 13.00
N LEU A 226 -1.32 -7.87 13.11
CA LEU A 226 -2.30 -8.17 12.06
C LEU A 226 -3.20 -6.97 11.75
N LEU A 227 -3.58 -6.18 12.75
CA LEU A 227 -4.36 -4.96 12.56
C LEU A 227 -3.62 -3.95 11.68
N ALA A 228 -2.31 -3.78 11.91
CA ALA A 228 -1.47 -2.92 11.08
C ALA A 228 -1.36 -3.43 9.64
N SER A 229 -1.34 -4.75 9.43
CA SER A 229 -1.41 -5.33 8.07
C SER A 229 -2.66 -4.87 7.34
N PHE A 230 -3.84 -4.92 7.98
CA PHE A 230 -5.10 -4.46 7.39
C PHE A 230 -5.21 -2.94 7.21
N ALA A 231 -4.23 -2.17 7.66
CA ALA A 231 -4.12 -0.74 7.38
C ALA A 231 -3.15 -0.43 6.22
N THR A 232 -2.26 -1.38 5.88
CA THR A 232 -1.14 -1.12 4.96
C THR A 232 -1.08 -2.07 3.77
N VAL A 233 -1.54 -3.32 3.88
CA VAL A 233 -1.47 -4.27 2.77
C VAL A 233 -2.33 -3.83 1.59
N TYR A 234 -1.83 -4.14 0.43
CA TYR A 234 -2.49 -3.86 -0.83
C TYR A 234 -3.77 -4.68 -1.01
N ALA A 235 -3.73 -5.95 -0.66
CA ALA A 235 -4.88 -6.82 -0.76
C ALA A 235 -5.96 -6.36 0.22
N GLN A 236 -7.14 -6.07 -0.31
CA GLN A 236 -8.32 -5.79 0.50
C GLN A 236 -8.82 -7.11 1.08
N PRO A 237 -8.99 -7.24 2.41
CA PRO A 237 -9.41 -8.48 3.05
C PRO A 237 -10.93 -8.73 2.88
N PHE A 238 -11.46 -8.43 1.71
CA PHE A 238 -12.84 -8.63 1.29
C PHE A 238 -12.95 -8.60 -0.24
N LEU A 239 -13.79 -9.43 -0.81
CA LEU A 239 -14.08 -9.44 -2.24
C LEU A 239 -15.58 -9.69 -2.49
N PRO A 240 -16.14 -9.20 -3.62
CA PRO A 240 -17.57 -9.31 -3.90
C PRO A 240 -17.96 -10.77 -4.19
N LYS A 241 -18.35 -11.49 -3.14
CA LYS A 241 -18.76 -12.90 -3.21
C LYS A 241 -19.90 -13.12 -4.19
N HIS A 242 -20.87 -12.20 -4.24
CA HIS A 242 -22.02 -12.27 -5.14
C HIS A 242 -21.63 -12.20 -6.63
N PHE A 243 -20.42 -11.71 -6.96
CA PHE A 243 -19.92 -11.63 -8.32
C PHE A 243 -18.86 -12.72 -8.58
N LEU A 244 -17.72 -12.68 -7.87
CA LEU A 244 -16.63 -13.63 -8.10
C LEU A 244 -16.99 -15.07 -7.69
N GLY A 245 -17.87 -15.24 -6.70
CA GLY A 245 -18.30 -16.55 -6.24
C GLY A 245 -19.10 -17.33 -7.29
N GLU A 246 -19.74 -16.66 -8.26
CA GLU A 246 -20.39 -17.31 -9.40
C GLU A 246 -19.39 -18.05 -10.31
N TYR A 247 -18.15 -17.59 -10.35
CA TYR A 247 -17.07 -18.17 -11.16
C TYR A 247 -16.15 -19.10 -10.35
N HIS A 248 -16.41 -19.29 -9.05
CA HIS A 248 -15.59 -20.16 -8.22
C HIS A 248 -16.14 -21.60 -8.25
N PRO A 249 -15.36 -22.61 -8.74
CA PRO A 249 -15.89 -23.97 -8.98
C PRO A 249 -16.35 -24.69 -7.71
N ASP A 250 -15.84 -24.34 -6.54
CA ASP A 250 -16.27 -24.94 -5.26
C ASP A 250 -17.56 -24.31 -4.72
N LEU A 251 -17.99 -23.16 -5.25
CA LEU A 251 -19.21 -22.44 -4.86
C LEU A 251 -20.32 -22.60 -5.89
N ASN A 252 -19.96 -22.75 -7.16
CA ASN A 252 -20.91 -22.86 -8.27
C ASN A 252 -20.45 -23.98 -9.22
N ALA A 253 -21.25 -25.03 -9.33
CA ALA A 253 -20.96 -26.16 -10.23
C ALA A 253 -20.99 -25.77 -11.72
N ASP A 254 -21.67 -24.69 -12.08
CA ASP A 254 -21.77 -24.16 -13.45
C ASP A 254 -20.72 -23.07 -13.76
N ALA A 255 -19.75 -22.81 -12.87
CA ALA A 255 -18.74 -21.74 -12.99
C ALA A 255 -18.02 -21.76 -14.35
N ASP A 256 -17.54 -22.93 -14.78
CA ASP A 256 -16.83 -23.08 -16.06
C ASP A 256 -17.76 -22.90 -17.27
N THR A 257 -19.03 -23.30 -17.14
CA THR A 257 -20.04 -23.12 -18.19
C THR A 257 -20.33 -21.64 -18.39
N LEU A 258 -20.56 -20.89 -17.30
CA LEU A 258 -20.76 -19.44 -17.34
C LEU A 258 -19.55 -18.71 -17.91
N ALA A 259 -18.35 -19.10 -17.51
CA ALA A 259 -17.11 -18.53 -18.03
C ALA A 259 -16.95 -18.76 -19.54
N ALA A 260 -17.28 -19.99 -20.01
CA ALA A 260 -17.16 -20.36 -21.42
C ALA A 260 -18.15 -19.62 -22.32
N GLU A 261 -19.28 -19.15 -21.83
CA GLU A 261 -20.24 -18.32 -22.57
C GLU A 261 -19.60 -16.99 -23.02
N CYS A 262 -18.59 -16.50 -22.28
CA CYS A 262 -17.83 -15.29 -22.57
C CYS A 262 -16.39 -15.57 -23.06
N GLY A 263 -16.08 -16.83 -23.42
CA GLY A 263 -14.80 -17.18 -24.03
C GLY A 263 -13.63 -17.34 -23.06
N PHE A 264 -13.89 -17.43 -21.75
CA PHE A 264 -12.90 -17.90 -20.78
C PHE A 264 -12.88 -19.44 -20.75
N ALA A 265 -11.74 -20.06 -20.49
CA ALA A 265 -11.66 -21.50 -20.44
C ALA A 265 -12.24 -22.08 -19.14
N THR A 266 -12.14 -21.35 -18.03
CA THR A 266 -12.63 -21.74 -16.70
C THR A 266 -13.14 -20.56 -15.90
N GLY A 267 -13.96 -20.82 -14.87
CA GLY A 267 -14.36 -19.80 -13.90
C GLY A 267 -13.18 -19.17 -13.17
N LEU A 268 -12.13 -19.94 -12.88
CA LEU A 268 -10.89 -19.43 -12.27
C LEU A 268 -10.15 -18.42 -13.16
N GLU A 269 -10.25 -18.54 -14.49
CA GLU A 269 -9.71 -17.51 -15.39
C GLU A 269 -10.46 -16.17 -15.26
N VAL A 270 -11.78 -16.21 -15.06
CA VAL A 270 -12.54 -14.98 -14.78
C VAL A 270 -12.07 -14.36 -13.46
N ILE A 271 -11.92 -15.15 -12.40
CA ILE A 271 -11.38 -14.67 -11.12
C ILE A 271 -10.01 -14.06 -11.33
N SER A 272 -9.10 -14.73 -12.04
CA SER A 272 -7.75 -14.23 -12.32
C SER A 272 -7.72 -12.97 -13.17
N ALA A 273 -8.70 -12.79 -14.08
CA ALA A 273 -8.81 -11.59 -14.90
C ALA A 273 -9.13 -10.34 -14.04
N TYR A 274 -9.85 -10.49 -12.94
CA TYR A 274 -10.23 -9.38 -12.06
C TYR A 274 -9.35 -9.23 -10.82
N TYR A 275 -8.89 -10.33 -10.24
CA TYR A 275 -8.11 -10.32 -8.99
C TYR A 275 -6.62 -10.59 -9.23
N GLY A 276 -6.29 -11.41 -10.25
CA GLY A 276 -4.93 -11.89 -10.47
C GLY A 276 -4.59 -13.08 -9.57
N ASN A 277 -3.49 -13.74 -9.86
CA ASN A 277 -2.95 -14.82 -9.03
C ASN A 277 -1.86 -14.32 -8.07
N SER A 278 -1.56 -13.05 -8.12
CA SER A 278 -0.71 -12.35 -7.16
C SER A 278 -1.33 -11.00 -6.88
N ASP A 279 -1.77 -10.82 -5.67
CA ASP A 279 -2.37 -9.60 -5.14
C ASP A 279 -1.46 -8.34 -5.23
N TRP A 280 -0.23 -8.51 -5.70
CA TRP A 280 0.82 -7.50 -5.67
C TRP A 280 1.27 -6.96 -7.01
N THR A 281 1.53 -7.83 -7.95
CA THR A 281 2.34 -7.48 -9.12
C THR A 281 1.52 -7.09 -10.31
N ASP A 282 0.32 -7.64 -10.38
CA ASP A 282 -0.55 -7.41 -11.51
C ASP A 282 -1.92 -7.05 -10.99
N THR A 283 -2.11 -5.78 -10.64
CA THR A 283 -3.49 -5.33 -10.59
C THR A 283 -4.06 -5.60 -11.95
N PRO A 284 -5.04 -6.48 -12.04
CA PRO A 284 -5.60 -6.85 -13.33
C PRO A 284 -6.14 -5.62 -14.03
N THR A 285 -5.91 -5.56 -15.33
CA THR A 285 -6.53 -4.56 -16.20
C THR A 285 -7.45 -5.32 -17.16
N PRO A 286 -8.56 -5.88 -16.67
CA PRO A 286 -9.37 -6.83 -17.42
C PRO A 286 -9.93 -6.23 -18.72
N MET A 287 -10.35 -4.97 -18.70
CA MET A 287 -10.87 -4.30 -19.91
C MET A 287 -9.79 -4.09 -20.98
N LEU A 288 -8.51 -4.01 -20.59
CA LEU A 288 -7.40 -3.86 -21.50
C LEU A 288 -6.89 -5.20 -22.02
N LYS A 289 -6.76 -6.20 -21.12
CA LYS A 289 -6.18 -7.50 -21.44
C LYS A 289 -7.18 -8.45 -22.12
N ASN A 290 -8.44 -8.37 -21.74
CA ASN A 290 -9.52 -9.27 -22.18
C ASN A 290 -10.77 -8.49 -22.66
N PRO A 291 -10.67 -7.50 -23.55
CA PRO A 291 -11.76 -6.55 -23.83
C PRO A 291 -13.06 -7.24 -24.30
N ASP A 292 -12.97 -8.16 -25.27
CA ASP A 292 -14.15 -8.83 -25.83
C ASP A 292 -14.83 -9.77 -24.81
N GLN A 293 -14.02 -10.48 -24.01
CA GLN A 293 -14.50 -11.39 -22.97
C GLN A 293 -15.17 -10.63 -21.84
N VAL A 294 -14.52 -9.56 -21.36
CA VAL A 294 -15.05 -8.68 -20.31
C VAL A 294 -16.30 -7.94 -20.79
N ASP A 295 -16.34 -7.54 -22.07
CA ASP A 295 -17.56 -6.92 -22.64
C ASP A 295 -18.73 -7.90 -22.72
N CYS A 296 -18.49 -9.19 -22.80
CA CYS A 296 -19.54 -10.21 -22.75
C CYS A 296 -20.10 -10.37 -21.33
N LEU A 297 -19.28 -10.26 -20.29
CA LEU A 297 -19.72 -10.45 -18.90
C LEU A 297 -20.81 -9.44 -18.48
N PRO A 298 -21.68 -9.78 -17.52
CA PRO A 298 -22.70 -8.86 -17.01
C PRO A 298 -22.16 -7.53 -16.50
N LYS A 299 -20.93 -7.54 -15.97
CA LYS A 299 -20.21 -6.36 -15.47
C LYS A 299 -18.79 -6.32 -16.07
N SER A 300 -18.38 -5.16 -16.54
CA SER A 300 -17.03 -4.95 -17.09
C SER A 300 -15.95 -4.78 -16.03
N THR A 301 -16.33 -4.46 -14.81
CA THR A 301 -15.45 -4.44 -13.62
C THR A 301 -16.16 -5.14 -12.47
N TYR A 302 -15.40 -5.72 -11.54
CA TYR A 302 -16.03 -6.28 -10.36
C TYR A 302 -16.47 -5.16 -9.42
N PRO A 303 -17.57 -5.36 -8.66
CA PRO A 303 -18.02 -4.38 -7.67
C PRO A 303 -16.94 -4.07 -6.63
N THR A 304 -16.87 -2.81 -6.20
CA THR A 304 -15.86 -2.34 -5.26
C THR A 304 -16.47 -1.48 -4.15
N LEU A 305 -15.75 -1.33 -3.03
CA LEU A 305 -16.06 -0.37 -1.96
C LEU A 305 -15.25 0.92 -2.09
N GLU A 306 -14.40 1.04 -3.10
CA GLU A 306 -13.53 2.19 -3.34
C GLU A 306 -14.31 3.43 -3.78
N SER A 307 -13.67 4.60 -3.69
CA SER A 307 -14.33 5.89 -4.00
C SER A 307 -14.69 6.06 -5.48
N HIS A 308 -13.95 5.41 -6.40
CA HIS A 308 -14.19 5.50 -7.84
C HIS A 308 -14.12 4.12 -8.49
N ILE A 309 -14.82 3.97 -9.60
CA ILE A 309 -15.04 2.72 -10.31
C ILE A 309 -14.56 2.85 -11.74
N TYR A 310 -13.84 1.86 -12.26
CA TYR A 310 -13.41 1.81 -13.67
C TYR A 310 -14.59 1.73 -14.62
N THR A 311 -14.58 2.61 -15.63
CA THR A 311 -15.52 2.56 -16.77
C THR A 311 -14.82 2.26 -18.07
N ALA A 312 -13.50 2.50 -18.16
CA ALA A 312 -12.68 2.15 -19.32
C ALA A 312 -11.21 1.94 -18.95
N GLU A 313 -10.56 0.99 -19.60
CA GLU A 313 -9.12 0.79 -19.60
C GLU A 313 -8.67 0.51 -21.03
N THR A 314 -7.75 1.32 -21.55
CA THR A 314 -7.23 1.24 -22.91
C THR A 314 -5.71 1.38 -22.90
N THR A 315 -5.08 1.26 -24.07
CA THR A 315 -3.65 1.57 -24.25
C THR A 315 -3.31 3.06 -24.11
N GLU A 316 -4.31 3.93 -24.05
CA GLU A 316 -4.14 5.39 -23.92
C GLU A 316 -4.31 5.85 -22.46
N GLY A 317 -5.03 5.09 -21.65
CA GLY A 317 -5.30 5.44 -20.27
C GLY A 317 -6.50 4.74 -19.66
N ARG A 318 -6.91 5.23 -18.49
CA ARG A 318 -8.03 4.73 -17.69
C ARG A 318 -9.01 5.83 -17.39
N LYS A 319 -10.30 5.46 -17.26
CA LYS A 319 -11.36 6.37 -16.82
C LYS A 319 -12.14 5.73 -15.69
N LEU A 320 -12.41 6.54 -14.68
CA LEU A 320 -13.19 6.13 -13.52
C LEU A 320 -14.25 7.19 -13.21
N VAL A 321 -15.34 6.75 -12.60
CA VAL A 321 -16.42 7.60 -12.11
C VAL A 321 -16.63 7.39 -10.61
N ALA A 322 -17.20 8.39 -9.93
CA ALA A 322 -17.50 8.31 -8.50
C ALA A 322 -18.46 7.15 -8.19
N ASN A 323 -18.17 6.44 -7.10
CA ASN A 323 -18.97 5.33 -6.61
C ASN A 323 -20.28 5.83 -5.98
N PRO A 324 -21.45 5.48 -6.52
CA PRO A 324 -22.74 5.96 -6.01
C PRO A 324 -23.12 5.39 -4.63
N TYR A 325 -22.41 4.34 -4.17
CA TYR A 325 -22.63 3.70 -2.87
C TYR A 325 -21.48 3.94 -1.89
N PHE A 326 -20.61 4.94 -2.16
CA PHE A 326 -19.47 5.21 -1.28
C PHE A 326 -19.94 5.63 0.12
N PHE A 327 -19.36 5.06 1.14
CA PHE A 327 -19.86 5.06 2.53
C PHE A 327 -19.47 6.28 3.37
N MET A 328 -18.73 7.24 2.81
CA MET A 328 -18.28 8.43 3.52
C MET A 328 -19.15 9.64 3.19
N VAL A 329 -19.34 10.50 4.19
CA VAL A 329 -20.02 11.80 4.05
C VAL A 329 -19.18 12.88 4.71
N ASP A 330 -19.41 14.15 4.33
CA ASP A 330 -18.84 15.30 5.01
C ASP A 330 -19.71 15.77 6.21
N PRO A 331 -19.27 16.75 7.03
CA PRO A 331 -20.04 17.29 8.15
C PRO A 331 -21.39 17.91 7.80
N THR A 332 -21.65 18.23 6.53
CA THR A 332 -22.92 18.76 6.05
C THR A 332 -23.83 17.70 5.42
N GLY A 333 -23.37 16.43 5.42
CA GLY A 333 -24.13 15.30 4.86
C GLY A 333 -23.95 15.10 3.36
N GLN A 334 -23.02 15.79 2.70
CA GLN A 334 -22.70 15.52 1.30
C GLN A 334 -21.96 14.18 1.18
N GLN A 335 -22.47 13.24 0.36
CA GLN A 335 -21.82 11.97 0.09
C GLN A 335 -20.51 12.21 -0.66
N LEU A 336 -19.40 11.69 -0.15
CA LEU A 336 -18.09 11.72 -0.85
C LEU A 336 -18.04 10.62 -1.96
N PRO A 337 -17.12 10.69 -2.92
CA PRO A 337 -16.16 11.77 -3.14
C PRO A 337 -16.80 13.00 -3.80
N TYR A 338 -16.18 14.17 -3.61
CA TYR A 338 -16.61 15.37 -4.33
C TYR A 338 -16.26 15.33 -5.82
N ILE A 339 -15.09 14.77 -6.18
CA ILE A 339 -14.63 14.66 -7.56
C ILE A 339 -15.47 13.61 -8.29
N SER A 340 -16.09 14.02 -9.41
CA SER A 340 -16.97 13.14 -10.20
C SER A 340 -16.20 12.10 -11.00
N ARG A 341 -14.99 12.41 -11.47
CA ARG A 341 -14.23 11.59 -12.43
C ARG A 341 -12.74 11.55 -12.11
N GLN A 342 -12.11 10.46 -12.53
CA GLN A 342 -10.65 10.34 -12.58
C GLN A 342 -10.25 9.88 -13.97
N ASP A 343 -9.34 10.64 -14.62
CA ASP A 343 -8.80 10.34 -15.96
C ASP A 343 -7.28 10.20 -15.86
N GLU A 344 -6.77 9.03 -16.19
CA GLU A 344 -5.34 8.78 -16.26
C GLU A 344 -4.92 8.56 -17.70
N THR A 345 -3.84 9.23 -18.14
CA THR A 345 -3.20 9.00 -19.43
C THR A 345 -1.91 8.22 -19.27
N TYR A 346 -1.54 7.44 -20.28
CA TYR A 346 -0.27 6.74 -20.30
C TYR A 346 0.76 7.49 -21.16
N ALA A 347 1.97 7.64 -20.64
CA ALA A 347 3.10 8.16 -21.37
C ALA A 347 4.39 7.51 -20.88
N ASN A 348 4.99 6.64 -21.70
CA ASN A 348 6.22 5.94 -21.35
C ASN A 348 7.42 6.88 -21.29
N ASP A 349 7.40 7.94 -22.11
CA ASP A 349 8.48 8.93 -22.16
C ASP A 349 8.43 9.87 -20.95
N ASN A 350 9.56 9.94 -20.21
CA ASN A 350 9.67 10.75 -19.01
C ASN A 350 9.63 12.26 -19.30
N GLU A 351 10.21 12.70 -20.42
CA GLU A 351 10.23 14.11 -20.80
C GLU A 351 8.82 14.59 -21.14
N VAL A 352 8.04 13.74 -21.82
CA VAL A 352 6.61 13.99 -22.10
C VAL A 352 5.81 14.11 -20.82
N ARG A 353 6.05 13.24 -19.82
CA ARG A 353 5.38 13.34 -18.51
C ARG A 353 5.72 14.65 -17.80
N ILE A 354 7.01 14.98 -17.72
CA ILE A 354 7.46 16.24 -17.08
C ILE A 354 6.87 17.46 -17.79
N LEU A 355 6.83 17.47 -19.13
CA LEU A 355 6.24 18.56 -19.91
C LEU A 355 4.75 18.75 -19.59
N LYS A 356 3.99 17.67 -19.46
CA LYS A 356 2.57 17.72 -19.08
C LYS A 356 2.38 18.28 -17.66
N LEU A 357 3.26 17.91 -16.71
CA LEU A 357 3.26 18.48 -15.36
C LEU A 357 3.53 19.99 -15.40
N VAL A 358 4.59 20.41 -16.11
CA VAL A 358 4.95 21.84 -16.26
C VAL A 358 3.82 22.66 -16.89
N ASN A 359 3.07 22.08 -17.81
CA ASN A 359 1.93 22.73 -18.46
C ASN A 359 0.65 22.74 -17.62
N GLY A 360 0.62 22.10 -16.44
CA GLY A 360 -0.58 21.99 -15.59
C GLY A 360 -1.67 21.09 -16.20
N GLU A 361 -1.29 20.12 -17.04
CA GLU A 361 -2.22 19.16 -17.65
C GLU A 361 -2.56 17.98 -16.72
N VAL A 362 -1.83 17.83 -15.62
CA VAL A 362 -1.98 16.80 -14.59
C VAL A 362 -2.36 17.45 -13.27
N ASP A 363 -3.27 16.88 -12.52
CA ASP A 363 -3.75 17.46 -11.26
C ASP A 363 -2.99 16.93 -10.04
N TYR A 364 -2.56 15.67 -10.09
CA TYR A 364 -1.80 15.03 -9.00
C TYR A 364 -0.80 14.01 -9.55
N LYS A 365 0.41 14.01 -8.96
CA LYS A 365 1.47 13.04 -9.25
C LYS A 365 2.40 12.88 -8.05
N SER A 366 2.63 11.63 -7.63
CA SER A 366 3.62 11.30 -6.61
C SER A 366 4.43 10.06 -6.99
N GLN A 367 3.82 9.09 -7.62
CA GLN A 367 4.48 7.83 -7.97
C GLN A 367 5.36 7.99 -9.21
N SER A 368 6.54 7.38 -9.19
CA SER A 368 7.50 7.44 -10.30
C SER A 368 7.87 8.87 -10.74
N LEU A 369 7.87 9.81 -9.79
CA LEU A 369 8.34 11.17 -9.97
C LEU A 369 9.62 11.36 -9.15
N THR A 370 10.77 11.26 -9.83
CA THR A 370 12.08 11.29 -9.17
C THR A 370 12.54 12.71 -8.84
N LEU A 371 13.50 12.81 -7.93
CA LEU A 371 14.08 14.10 -7.52
C LEU A 371 14.75 14.83 -8.71
N ALA A 372 15.17 14.13 -9.75
CA ALA A 372 15.69 14.72 -10.99
C ALA A 372 14.70 15.68 -11.68
N ALA A 373 13.40 15.48 -11.50
CA ALA A 373 12.37 16.38 -12.02
C ALA A 373 12.18 17.65 -11.18
N ALA A 374 12.64 17.67 -9.93
CA ALA A 374 12.37 18.77 -9.01
C ALA A 374 12.83 20.15 -9.51
N PRO A 375 14.04 20.33 -10.06
CA PRO A 375 14.49 21.67 -10.50
C PRO A 375 13.58 22.31 -11.53
N ILE A 376 13.22 21.57 -12.60
CA ILE A 376 12.35 22.09 -13.64
C ILE A 376 10.91 22.32 -13.17
N LEU A 377 10.41 21.50 -12.27
CA LEU A 377 9.07 21.68 -11.69
C LEU A 377 9.05 22.89 -10.76
N LEU A 378 10.02 23.04 -9.84
CA LEU A 378 10.11 24.17 -8.93
C LEU A 378 10.23 25.51 -9.68
N GLU A 379 11.00 25.57 -10.77
CA GLU A 379 11.14 26.76 -11.61
C GLU A 379 9.82 27.18 -12.27
N ASN A 380 8.94 26.23 -12.58
CA ASN A 380 7.72 26.47 -13.36
C ASN A 380 6.43 26.51 -12.54
N GLN A 381 6.48 26.42 -11.21
CA GLN A 381 5.30 26.36 -10.34
C GLN A 381 4.31 27.51 -10.57
N GLU A 382 4.78 28.76 -10.60
CA GLU A 382 3.93 29.91 -10.80
C GLU A 382 3.24 29.88 -12.19
N LYS A 383 4.02 29.57 -13.23
CA LYS A 383 3.51 29.55 -14.62
C LYS A 383 2.48 28.44 -14.83
N GLY A 384 2.72 27.26 -14.26
CA GLY A 384 1.86 26.07 -14.40
C GLY A 384 0.72 26.01 -13.37
N ASN A 385 0.67 26.95 -12.41
CA ASN A 385 -0.31 27.00 -11.32
C ASN A 385 -0.37 25.68 -10.53
N PHE A 386 0.78 25.20 -10.06
CA PHE A 386 0.90 23.99 -9.27
C PHE A 386 1.89 24.19 -8.10
N THR A 387 1.89 23.26 -7.17
CA THR A 387 2.81 23.20 -6.04
C THR A 387 3.61 21.90 -6.09
N VAL A 388 4.89 22.00 -5.72
CA VAL A 388 5.80 20.87 -5.57
C VAL A 388 6.25 20.81 -4.13
N GLN A 389 6.06 19.65 -3.51
CA GLN A 389 6.60 19.32 -2.19
C GLN A 389 7.74 18.31 -2.34
N LEU A 390 8.85 18.55 -1.64
CA LEU A 390 9.88 17.55 -1.40
C LEU A 390 9.54 16.83 -0.10
N ALA A 391 8.80 15.73 -0.20
CA ALA A 391 8.31 14.99 0.96
C ALA A 391 9.36 14.00 1.47
N PRO A 392 9.58 13.89 2.79
CA PRO A 392 10.38 12.81 3.34
C PRO A 392 9.86 11.45 2.85
N THR A 393 10.77 10.54 2.51
CA THR A 393 10.43 9.15 2.14
C THR A 393 11.06 8.16 3.10
N ILE A 394 10.48 6.97 3.20
CA ILE A 394 11.06 5.84 3.93
C ILE A 394 11.90 4.94 3.04
N ALA A 395 11.83 5.11 1.72
CA ALA A 395 12.59 4.32 0.76
C ALA A 395 13.97 4.93 0.45
N MET A 396 14.90 4.08 0.06
CA MET A 396 16.19 4.46 -0.50
C MET A 396 16.65 3.43 -1.52
N PRO A 397 17.44 3.80 -2.53
CA PRO A 397 18.10 2.85 -3.40
C PRO A 397 19.00 1.89 -2.62
N THR A 398 18.84 0.60 -2.85
CA THR A 398 19.65 -0.45 -2.19
C THR A 398 20.12 -1.50 -3.18
N PHE A 399 21.20 -2.16 -2.82
CA PHE A 399 21.74 -3.31 -3.55
C PHE A 399 21.81 -4.52 -2.62
N SER A 400 21.42 -5.69 -3.11
CA SER A 400 21.48 -6.94 -2.35
C SER A 400 22.02 -8.07 -3.21
N PHE A 401 23.07 -8.74 -2.75
CA PHE A 401 23.66 -9.87 -3.48
C PHE A 401 22.85 -11.14 -3.29
N ASN A 402 22.76 -11.96 -4.33
CA ASN A 402 22.06 -13.23 -4.28
C ASN A 402 22.87 -14.30 -3.52
N VAL A 403 22.74 -14.29 -2.20
CA VAL A 403 23.41 -15.22 -1.29
C VAL A 403 22.95 -16.67 -1.42
N THR A 404 21.92 -16.94 -2.22
CA THR A 404 21.42 -18.27 -2.56
C THR A 404 21.49 -18.55 -4.07
N SER A 405 22.43 -17.93 -4.79
CA SER A 405 22.67 -18.20 -6.22
C SER A 405 22.83 -19.71 -6.49
N GLU A 406 22.36 -20.18 -7.63
CA GLU A 406 22.59 -21.56 -8.09
C GLU A 406 24.04 -21.80 -8.48
N ASP A 407 24.76 -20.74 -8.94
CA ASP A 407 26.20 -20.77 -9.12
C ASP A 407 26.90 -20.81 -7.74
N MET A 408 27.52 -21.96 -7.44
CA MET A 408 28.14 -22.22 -6.15
C MET A 408 29.28 -21.26 -5.82
N ALA A 409 30.06 -20.84 -6.81
CA ALA A 409 31.18 -19.91 -6.59
C ALA A 409 30.65 -18.51 -6.26
N LYS A 410 29.60 -18.04 -6.96
CA LYS A 410 28.91 -16.81 -6.64
C LYS A 410 28.21 -16.89 -5.28
N ARG A 411 27.55 -18.00 -4.98
CA ARG A 411 26.90 -18.23 -3.67
C ARG A 411 27.89 -18.09 -2.52
N GLU A 412 29.06 -18.73 -2.63
CA GLU A 412 30.12 -18.67 -1.62
C GLU A 412 30.62 -17.24 -1.46
N LEU A 413 30.89 -16.54 -2.56
CA LEU A 413 31.35 -15.15 -2.55
C LEU A 413 30.30 -14.21 -1.94
N PHE A 414 29.09 -14.25 -2.46
CA PHE A 414 27.98 -13.37 -2.00
C PHE A 414 27.57 -13.67 -0.56
N GLY A 415 27.71 -14.93 -0.12
CA GLY A 415 27.52 -15.37 1.27
C GLY A 415 28.60 -14.87 2.23
N ASN A 416 29.77 -14.46 1.73
CA ASN A 416 30.83 -13.94 2.54
C ASN A 416 30.55 -12.48 2.98
N VAL A 417 30.43 -12.24 4.28
CA VAL A 417 30.09 -10.91 4.80
C VAL A 417 31.20 -9.88 4.52
N GLU A 418 32.45 -10.27 4.47
CA GLU A 418 33.56 -9.36 4.16
C GLU A 418 33.49 -8.87 2.71
N PHE A 419 33.05 -9.70 1.76
CA PHE A 419 32.72 -9.25 0.42
C PHE A 419 31.65 -8.16 0.44
N ARG A 420 30.52 -8.39 1.13
CA ARG A 420 29.43 -7.42 1.19
C ARG A 420 29.83 -6.12 1.88
N LYS A 421 30.66 -6.19 2.94
CA LYS A 421 31.24 -5.00 3.61
C LYS A 421 32.13 -4.21 2.66
N ALA A 422 33.05 -4.91 1.95
CA ALA A 422 33.92 -4.29 0.97
C ALA A 422 33.12 -3.53 -0.10
N MET A 423 32.06 -4.15 -0.65
CA MET A 423 31.23 -3.54 -1.64
C MET A 423 30.43 -2.35 -1.07
N SER A 424 30.13 -2.34 0.23
CA SER A 424 29.45 -1.20 0.89
C SER A 424 30.40 -0.01 1.08
N VAL A 425 31.60 -0.22 1.64
CA VAL A 425 32.55 0.88 1.90
C VAL A 425 33.25 1.39 0.63
N ALA A 426 33.14 0.65 -0.48
CA ALA A 426 33.57 1.12 -1.80
C ALA A 426 32.69 2.27 -2.35
N ILE A 427 31.48 2.46 -1.85
CA ILE A 427 30.51 3.45 -2.38
C ILE A 427 30.79 4.82 -1.78
N ASN A 428 31.07 5.82 -2.63
CA ASN A 428 31.14 7.23 -2.23
C ASN A 428 29.73 7.81 -2.13
N ARG A 429 29.10 7.67 -0.97
CA ARG A 429 27.69 8.11 -0.76
C ARG A 429 27.54 9.62 -0.78
N ASP A 430 28.58 10.37 -0.44
CA ASP A 430 28.54 11.84 -0.52
C ASP A 430 28.53 12.30 -1.98
N GLU A 431 29.40 11.76 -2.82
CA GLU A 431 29.39 12.04 -4.26
C GLU A 431 28.08 11.56 -4.93
N LEU A 432 27.60 10.38 -4.53
CA LEU A 432 26.29 9.87 -4.99
C LEU A 432 25.16 10.81 -4.60
N ASN A 433 25.15 11.35 -3.37
CA ASN A 433 24.17 12.33 -2.93
C ASN A 433 24.23 13.62 -3.75
N GLU A 434 25.41 14.17 -3.98
CA GLU A 434 25.56 15.39 -4.77
C GLU A 434 25.14 15.18 -6.23
N THR A 435 25.50 14.04 -6.83
CA THR A 435 25.31 13.78 -8.25
C THR A 435 23.87 13.35 -8.59
N ALA A 436 23.31 12.38 -7.86
CA ALA A 436 21.99 11.80 -8.16
C ALA A 436 20.87 12.45 -7.35
N PHE A 437 21.17 13.05 -6.18
CA PHE A 437 20.15 13.60 -5.27
C PHE A 437 20.35 15.08 -4.92
N PHE A 438 21.22 15.77 -5.66
CA PHE A 438 21.44 17.23 -5.52
C PHE A 438 21.77 17.68 -4.09
N GLY A 439 22.43 16.82 -3.30
CA GLY A 439 22.73 17.08 -1.89
C GLY A 439 21.51 17.07 -0.96
N GLN A 440 20.33 16.63 -1.43
CA GLN A 440 19.08 16.66 -0.65
C GLN A 440 18.87 15.41 0.20
N GLY A 441 19.69 14.39 0.03
CA GLY A 441 19.53 13.12 0.72
C GLY A 441 20.44 12.98 1.96
N VAL A 442 20.23 11.90 2.69
CA VAL A 442 21.01 11.49 3.85
C VAL A 442 21.67 10.15 3.56
N PRO A 443 23.02 10.12 3.45
CA PRO A 443 23.76 8.86 3.37
C PRO A 443 23.52 7.98 4.59
N LYS A 444 23.14 6.72 4.40
CA LYS A 444 22.95 5.78 5.51
C LYS A 444 22.91 4.32 5.05
N GLN A 445 23.12 3.42 6.01
CA GLN A 445 22.95 1.99 5.79
C GLN A 445 21.46 1.62 5.88
N PHE A 446 21.09 0.57 5.14
CA PHE A 446 19.75 0.01 5.23
C PHE A 446 19.57 -0.78 6.54
N ILE A 447 18.48 -0.51 7.22
CA ILE A 447 17.92 -1.33 8.28
C ILE A 447 16.46 -1.69 7.93
N ALA A 448 15.94 -2.74 8.54
CA ALA A 448 14.59 -3.22 8.21
C ALA A 448 13.46 -2.22 8.58
N PHE A 449 13.75 -1.19 9.37
CA PHE A 449 12.76 -0.22 9.88
C PHE A 449 12.96 1.16 9.29
N SER A 450 11.87 1.81 8.85
CA SER A 450 11.89 3.20 8.41
C SER A 450 10.51 3.88 8.68
N PRO A 451 10.46 5.10 9.21
CA PRO A 451 11.60 5.84 9.80
C PRO A 451 12.22 5.06 10.98
N THR A 452 13.47 5.41 11.32
CA THR A 452 14.23 4.70 12.36
C THR A 452 13.54 4.81 13.71
N PRO A 453 13.09 3.70 14.32
CA PRO A 453 12.43 3.76 15.62
C PRO A 453 13.39 4.11 16.75
N SER A 454 12.85 4.63 17.85
CA SER A 454 13.65 5.04 19.03
C SER A 454 14.39 3.90 19.74
N PHE A 455 14.02 2.66 19.51
CA PHE A 455 14.71 1.49 20.04
C PHE A 455 15.97 1.08 19.24
N VAL A 456 16.19 1.67 18.06
CA VAL A 456 17.39 1.41 17.25
C VAL A 456 18.47 2.41 17.61
N ASP A 457 19.68 1.91 17.89
CA ASP A 457 20.86 2.76 18.06
C ASP A 457 21.16 3.50 16.75
N PRO A 458 21.23 4.84 16.72
CA PRO A 458 21.52 5.61 15.51
C PRO A 458 22.84 5.24 14.82
N GLU A 459 23.81 4.69 15.54
CA GLU A 459 25.07 4.23 14.95
C GLU A 459 24.88 3.01 14.03
N THR A 460 23.76 2.28 14.19
CA THR A 460 23.43 1.15 13.31
C THR A 460 23.28 1.56 11.85
N GLU A 461 22.69 2.73 11.58
CA GLU A 461 22.52 3.27 10.23
C GLU A 461 23.81 3.84 9.61
N LYS A 462 24.88 3.93 10.40
CA LYS A 462 26.21 4.39 9.95
C LYS A 462 27.20 3.26 9.70
N MET A 463 26.82 2.01 10.00
CA MET A 463 27.72 0.86 9.85
C MET A 463 28.07 0.65 8.38
N TYR A 464 29.39 0.61 8.08
CA TYR A 464 29.92 0.39 6.71
C TYR A 464 29.42 1.41 5.67
N THR A 465 29.17 2.67 6.09
CA THR A 465 28.78 3.76 5.18
C THR A 465 29.94 4.69 4.83
N GLU A 466 31.06 4.59 5.53
CA GLU A 466 32.29 5.31 5.22
C GLU A 466 32.79 5.00 3.81
N TYR A 467 33.32 5.99 3.11
CA TYR A 467 34.00 5.79 1.84
C TYR A 467 35.47 5.40 2.09
N ASP A 468 35.80 4.12 1.96
CA ASP A 468 37.11 3.56 2.15
C ASP A 468 37.49 2.55 1.03
N PRO A 469 37.81 3.04 -0.17
CA PRO A 469 38.17 2.16 -1.29
C PRO A 469 39.44 1.34 -1.04
N ASP A 470 40.40 1.83 -0.26
CA ASP A 470 41.62 1.08 0.09
C ASP A 470 41.31 -0.04 1.09
N GLY A 471 40.44 0.24 2.08
CA GLY A 471 39.92 -0.79 2.98
C GLY A 471 39.10 -1.84 2.23
N ALA A 472 38.26 -1.42 1.26
CA ALA A 472 37.51 -2.34 0.38
C ALA A 472 38.45 -3.30 -0.36
N LYS A 473 39.55 -2.77 -0.98
CA LYS A 473 40.58 -3.59 -1.66
C LYS A 473 41.22 -4.55 -0.69
N ALA A 474 41.57 -4.10 0.52
CA ALA A 474 42.20 -4.95 1.53
C ALA A 474 41.25 -6.09 2.00
N MET A 475 39.95 -5.81 2.16
CA MET A 475 38.95 -6.84 2.48
C MET A 475 38.83 -7.87 1.34
N LEU A 476 38.80 -7.42 0.07
CA LEU A 476 38.76 -8.30 -1.09
C LEU A 476 40.03 -9.17 -1.21
N ASP A 477 41.22 -8.59 -0.97
CA ASP A 477 42.48 -9.34 -0.88
C ASP A 477 42.44 -10.39 0.23
N GLY A 478 41.87 -10.02 1.39
CA GLY A 478 41.73 -10.90 2.56
C GLY A 478 40.87 -12.14 2.33
N ILE A 479 39.91 -12.08 1.43
CA ILE A 479 39.07 -13.23 1.03
C ILE A 479 39.61 -13.95 -0.21
N GLY A 480 40.78 -13.55 -0.74
CA GLY A 480 41.44 -14.19 -1.88
C GLY A 480 40.93 -13.72 -3.25
N MET A 481 40.18 -12.64 -3.33
CA MET A 481 39.89 -11.97 -4.59
C MET A 481 41.03 -11.04 -4.96
N VAL A 482 41.91 -11.48 -5.84
CA VAL A 482 43.08 -10.72 -6.28
C VAL A 482 43.20 -10.71 -7.80
N ASP A 483 43.75 -9.63 -8.36
CA ASP A 483 44.04 -9.54 -9.78
C ASP A 483 45.31 -10.39 -10.07
N THR A 484 45.13 -11.55 -10.67
CA THR A 484 46.23 -12.52 -10.92
C THR A 484 46.78 -12.45 -12.33
N ASP A 485 46.00 -11.91 -13.30
CA ASP A 485 46.43 -11.80 -14.69
C ASP A 485 46.86 -10.37 -15.09
N GLY A 486 46.63 -9.38 -14.23
CA GLY A 486 47.07 -8.00 -14.38
C GLY A 486 46.17 -7.17 -15.30
N ASP A 487 44.92 -7.59 -15.50
CA ASP A 487 43.94 -6.85 -16.35
C ASP A 487 43.23 -5.72 -15.57
N GLY A 488 43.49 -5.58 -14.27
CA GLY A 488 42.94 -4.57 -13.37
C GLY A 488 41.67 -5.04 -12.63
N PHE A 489 41.22 -6.26 -12.92
CA PHE A 489 40.05 -6.85 -12.25
C PHE A 489 40.42 -8.09 -11.44
N ARG A 490 39.65 -8.33 -10.41
CA ARG A 490 39.92 -9.41 -9.44
C ARG A 490 39.20 -10.69 -9.87
N GLU A 491 39.88 -11.81 -9.78
CA GLU A 491 39.30 -13.13 -9.95
C GLU A 491 38.62 -13.60 -8.66
N LEU A 492 37.75 -14.61 -8.81
CA LEU A 492 37.22 -15.38 -7.68
C LEU A 492 38.33 -16.04 -6.87
N PRO A 493 38.14 -16.31 -5.58
CA PRO A 493 39.03 -17.19 -4.85
C PRO A 493 39.23 -18.51 -5.60
N GLY A 494 40.47 -18.78 -6.04
CA GLY A 494 40.76 -19.92 -6.92
C GLY A 494 41.11 -19.55 -8.38
N GLY A 495 41.03 -18.26 -8.75
CA GLY A 495 41.58 -17.72 -9.99
C GLY A 495 40.65 -17.76 -11.21
N ALA A 496 39.39 -18.06 -11.02
CA ALA A 496 38.39 -17.99 -12.11
C ALA A 496 37.96 -16.53 -12.34
N LYS A 497 37.85 -16.10 -13.61
CA LYS A 497 37.36 -14.77 -13.96
C LYS A 497 35.95 -14.53 -13.39
N PHE A 498 35.73 -13.32 -12.89
CA PHE A 498 34.48 -12.90 -12.28
C PHE A 498 33.97 -11.61 -12.91
N VAL A 499 32.69 -11.60 -13.28
CA VAL A 499 31.97 -10.41 -13.71
C VAL A 499 30.67 -10.34 -12.92
N LEU A 500 30.46 -9.24 -12.23
CA LEU A 500 29.24 -8.93 -11.51
C LEU A 500 28.24 -8.30 -12.48
N ASN A 501 27.10 -8.94 -12.68
CA ASN A 501 26.08 -8.43 -13.60
C ASN A 501 24.94 -7.76 -12.79
N VAL A 502 24.76 -6.46 -13.00
CA VAL A 502 23.67 -5.69 -12.39
C VAL A 502 22.59 -5.42 -13.45
N GLN A 503 21.47 -6.12 -13.35
CA GLN A 503 20.29 -5.77 -14.12
C GLN A 503 19.39 -4.87 -13.26
N PHE A 504 18.77 -3.86 -13.88
CA PHE A 504 17.85 -2.95 -13.19
C PHE A 504 16.71 -2.52 -14.10
N ALA A 505 15.60 -2.09 -13.49
CA ALA A 505 14.49 -1.43 -14.17
C ALA A 505 14.33 -0.02 -13.59
N THR A 506 14.23 0.99 -14.44
CA THR A 506 14.09 2.41 -14.01
C THR A 506 12.82 2.68 -13.22
N GLN A 507 11.86 1.77 -13.26
CA GLN A 507 10.69 1.78 -12.36
C GLN A 507 11.07 1.63 -10.88
N GLY A 508 12.15 0.90 -10.59
CA GLY A 508 12.53 0.53 -9.21
C GLY A 508 13.79 1.22 -8.67
N ILE A 509 14.63 1.78 -9.53
CA ILE A 509 15.87 2.48 -9.16
C ILE A 509 16.35 3.35 -10.31
N GLY A 510 16.88 4.54 -10.02
CA GLY A 510 17.45 5.43 -11.03
C GLY A 510 18.71 4.86 -11.68
N GLY A 511 18.82 4.96 -13.01
CA GLY A 511 19.96 4.46 -13.75
C GLY A 511 21.28 5.11 -13.34
N GLU A 512 21.28 6.41 -13.06
CA GLU A 512 22.42 7.17 -12.56
C GLU A 512 23.00 6.63 -11.25
N VAL A 513 22.15 6.15 -10.36
CA VAL A 513 22.56 5.53 -9.09
C VAL A 513 23.26 4.20 -9.36
N VAL A 514 22.67 3.38 -10.26
CA VAL A 514 23.23 2.05 -10.59
C VAL A 514 24.58 2.18 -11.31
N GLU A 515 24.70 3.11 -12.25
CA GLU A 515 25.93 3.36 -12.99
C GLU A 515 27.07 3.85 -12.10
N LEU A 516 26.80 4.81 -11.19
CA LEU A 516 27.79 5.31 -10.23
C LEU A 516 28.25 4.21 -9.28
N VAL A 517 27.33 3.42 -8.73
CA VAL A 517 27.67 2.32 -7.82
C VAL A 517 28.50 1.25 -8.54
N ALA A 518 28.13 0.90 -9.78
CA ALA A 518 28.90 -0.04 -10.60
C ALA A 518 30.32 0.48 -10.88
N GLN A 519 30.50 1.81 -11.08
CA GLN A 519 31.80 2.43 -11.26
C GLN A 519 32.67 2.29 -9.97
N TYR A 520 32.11 2.62 -8.79
CA TYR A 520 32.81 2.47 -7.52
C TYR A 520 33.28 1.01 -7.28
N TRP A 521 32.44 0.04 -7.62
CA TRP A 521 32.79 -1.39 -7.52
C TRP A 521 33.91 -1.77 -8.51
N SER A 522 33.85 -1.22 -9.72
CA SER A 522 34.91 -1.42 -10.71
C SER A 522 36.26 -0.79 -10.27
N ASP A 523 36.24 0.36 -9.59
CA ASP A 523 37.44 1.07 -9.10
C ASP A 523 38.16 0.31 -7.97
N VAL A 524 37.48 -0.58 -7.27
CA VAL A 524 38.09 -1.50 -6.31
C VAL A 524 38.44 -2.86 -6.92
N GLY A 525 38.31 -2.98 -8.26
CA GLY A 525 38.71 -4.16 -9.02
C GLY A 525 37.66 -5.24 -9.19
N VAL A 526 36.37 -4.97 -8.86
CA VAL A 526 35.26 -5.89 -9.13
C VAL A 526 34.62 -5.52 -10.46
N GLN A 527 34.98 -6.28 -11.52
CA GLN A 527 34.42 -6.02 -12.86
C GLN A 527 32.90 -6.07 -12.82
N THR A 528 32.26 -4.91 -13.06
CA THR A 528 30.80 -4.78 -12.96
C THR A 528 30.21 -4.34 -14.30
N THR A 529 29.15 -5.03 -14.74
CA THR A 529 28.38 -4.65 -15.93
C THR A 529 26.97 -4.24 -15.51
N VAL A 530 26.41 -3.26 -16.23
CA VAL A 530 25.07 -2.73 -15.99
C VAL A 530 24.21 -2.96 -17.22
N LYS A 531 22.97 -3.42 -17.00
CA LYS A 531 21.98 -3.60 -18.06
C LYS A 531 20.61 -3.11 -17.59
N GLU A 532 20.08 -2.09 -18.26
CA GLU A 532 18.67 -1.74 -18.11
C GLU A 532 17.81 -2.77 -18.81
N VAL A 533 16.72 -3.20 -18.15
CA VAL A 533 15.74 -4.15 -18.66
C VAL A 533 14.33 -3.64 -18.37
N THR A 534 13.33 -4.22 -19.05
CA THR A 534 11.93 -3.92 -18.73
C THR A 534 11.56 -4.44 -17.33
N PRO A 535 10.54 -3.86 -16.67
CA PRO A 535 10.05 -4.38 -15.39
C PRO A 535 9.68 -5.88 -15.43
N ASP A 536 9.07 -6.34 -16.51
CA ASP A 536 8.70 -7.76 -16.70
C ASP A 536 9.91 -8.66 -16.85
N GLU A 537 10.94 -8.22 -17.62
CA GLU A 537 12.20 -8.95 -17.75
C GLU A 537 12.93 -9.02 -16.40
N TYR A 538 12.95 -7.91 -15.65
CA TYR A 538 13.53 -7.88 -14.30
C TYR A 538 12.82 -8.86 -13.36
N ARG A 539 11.49 -8.84 -13.31
CA ARG A 539 10.69 -9.75 -12.47
C ARG A 539 10.89 -11.21 -12.86
N SER A 540 10.94 -11.51 -14.15
CA SER A 540 11.20 -12.87 -14.63
C SER A 540 12.56 -13.39 -14.22
N ALA A 541 13.63 -12.60 -14.41
CA ALA A 541 14.97 -12.96 -13.98
C ALA A 541 15.05 -13.14 -12.46
N GLN A 542 14.32 -12.33 -11.76
CA GLN A 542 14.17 -12.33 -10.34
C GLN A 542 13.49 -13.60 -9.82
N SER A 543 12.28 -13.90 -10.28
CA SER A 543 11.52 -15.04 -9.80
C SER A 543 12.16 -16.39 -10.17
N SER A 544 12.97 -16.42 -11.21
CA SER A 544 13.80 -17.58 -11.59
C SER A 544 15.19 -17.61 -10.94
N ASN A 545 15.45 -16.81 -9.91
CA ASN A 545 16.71 -16.75 -9.14
C ASN A 545 17.97 -16.47 -9.99
N GLN A 546 17.83 -15.72 -11.10
CA GLN A 546 18.90 -15.46 -12.08
C GLN A 546 19.64 -14.13 -11.87
N LEU A 547 19.17 -13.24 -10.99
CA LEU A 547 19.86 -11.99 -10.69
C LEU A 547 21.09 -12.23 -9.80
N ASP A 548 22.24 -11.65 -10.13
CA ASP A 548 23.40 -11.59 -9.23
C ASP A 548 23.15 -10.57 -8.11
N VAL A 549 22.52 -9.44 -8.45
CA VAL A 549 22.26 -8.31 -7.57
C VAL A 549 20.81 -7.87 -7.72
N GLY A 550 20.11 -7.78 -6.63
CA GLY A 550 18.83 -7.06 -6.56
C GLY A 550 19.10 -5.57 -6.38
N ALA A 551 18.79 -4.76 -7.40
CA ALA A 551 18.90 -3.30 -7.38
C ALA A 551 17.51 -2.68 -7.39
N TRP A 552 17.06 -2.13 -6.26
CA TRP A 552 15.71 -1.58 -6.11
C TRP A 552 15.64 -0.60 -4.92
N GLU A 553 14.70 0.34 -4.95
CA GLU A 553 14.39 1.14 -3.77
C GLU A 553 13.71 0.32 -2.70
N LYS A 554 14.20 0.43 -1.47
CA LYS A 554 13.68 -0.29 -0.29
C LYS A 554 13.49 0.64 0.89
N GLY A 555 12.47 0.35 1.65
CA GLY A 555 12.13 1.02 2.88
C GLY A 555 10.66 0.78 3.18
N GLN A 556 10.36 0.30 4.39
CA GLN A 556 9.02 -0.02 4.78
C GLN A 556 8.71 0.53 6.17
N PRO A 557 7.49 0.94 6.45
CA PRO A 557 7.07 1.25 7.81
C PRO A 557 7.27 0.08 8.75
N THR A 558 7.57 0.36 10.01
CA THR A 558 7.65 -0.65 11.07
C THR A 558 6.40 -1.56 11.12
N ALA A 559 5.24 -1.01 10.79
CA ALA A 559 3.99 -1.74 10.69
C ALA A 559 4.03 -2.93 9.71
N ILE A 560 4.79 -2.83 8.61
CA ILE A 560 4.94 -3.93 7.66
C ILE A 560 5.70 -5.09 8.30
N ILE A 561 6.78 -4.82 9.03
CA ILE A 561 7.52 -5.87 9.75
C ILE A 561 6.62 -6.54 10.79
N MET A 562 5.72 -5.78 11.45
CA MET A 562 4.75 -6.32 12.39
C MET A 562 3.72 -7.25 11.72
N GLY A 563 3.32 -6.95 10.50
CA GLY A 563 2.31 -7.70 9.77
C GLY A 563 2.86 -8.76 8.84
N ASN A 564 3.88 -8.41 8.04
CA ASN A 564 4.51 -9.26 7.04
C ASN A 564 6.03 -9.03 7.04
N LYS A 565 6.75 -9.83 7.82
CA LYS A 565 8.21 -9.72 7.99
C LYS A 565 8.99 -10.15 6.75
N GLU A 566 8.48 -11.08 5.98
CA GLU A 566 9.17 -11.79 4.89
C GLU A 566 9.56 -10.86 3.73
N LEU A 567 9.00 -9.67 3.66
CA LEU A 567 9.37 -8.68 2.65
C LEU A 567 10.79 -8.15 2.86
N PHE A 568 11.27 -8.01 4.11
CA PHE A 568 12.55 -7.36 4.44
C PHE A 568 13.40 -8.10 5.46
N VAL A 569 12.91 -9.19 6.00
CA VAL A 569 13.59 -10.06 6.98
C VAL A 569 13.56 -11.51 6.49
N PRO A 570 14.63 -12.29 6.67
CA PRO A 570 14.62 -13.70 6.29
C PRO A 570 13.57 -14.53 7.08
N PRO A 571 13.03 -15.63 6.51
CA PRO A 571 13.21 -16.03 5.11
C PRO A 571 12.42 -15.11 4.21
N PHE A 572 13.02 -14.69 3.12
CA PHE A 572 12.37 -13.71 2.24
C PHE A 572 11.31 -14.37 1.37
N GLU A 573 10.15 -13.72 1.20
CA GLU A 573 9.22 -14.05 0.13
C GLU A 573 9.84 -13.79 -1.25
N ASN A 574 9.25 -14.42 -2.26
CA ASN A 574 9.57 -14.10 -3.65
C ASN A 574 8.96 -12.74 -4.04
N TYR A 575 9.58 -11.67 -3.57
CA TYR A 575 9.18 -10.30 -3.80
C TYR A 575 10.18 -9.55 -4.69
N PHE A 576 9.70 -8.77 -5.65
CA PHE A 576 10.57 -8.16 -6.67
C PHE A 576 11.59 -7.15 -6.14
N ALA A 577 11.39 -6.60 -4.95
CA ALA A 577 12.31 -5.63 -4.37
C ALA A 577 13.57 -6.25 -3.73
N HIS A 578 13.69 -7.55 -3.62
CA HIS A 578 14.88 -8.19 -3.06
C HIS A 578 15.19 -9.55 -3.64
N ARG A 579 16.47 -9.94 -3.60
CA ARG A 579 17.01 -11.15 -4.19
C ARG A 579 18.12 -11.78 -3.38
N THR A 580 18.04 -11.62 -2.10
CA THR A 580 19.19 -12.04 -1.28
C THR A 580 19.09 -13.45 -0.71
N GLY A 581 17.92 -14.09 -0.68
CA GLY A 581 17.79 -15.37 0.00
C GLY A 581 16.61 -16.23 -0.42
N MET A 582 16.25 -16.26 -1.69
CA MET A 582 15.07 -17.01 -2.18
C MET A 582 15.08 -18.49 -1.80
N LEU A 583 16.22 -19.17 -1.94
CA LEU A 583 16.30 -20.59 -1.62
C LEU A 583 16.28 -20.86 -0.10
N TRP A 584 16.46 -19.85 0.75
CA TRP A 584 16.18 -20.00 2.18
C TRP A 584 14.69 -20.11 2.45
N ALA A 585 13.87 -19.30 1.77
CA ALA A 585 12.40 -19.41 1.86
C ALA A 585 11.94 -20.78 1.36
N GLU A 586 12.44 -21.26 0.22
CA GLU A 586 12.15 -22.58 -0.30
C GLU A 586 12.50 -23.70 0.68
N TRP A 587 13.65 -23.59 1.37
CA TRP A 587 14.05 -24.56 2.38
C TRP A 587 13.09 -24.59 3.58
N VAL A 588 12.69 -23.42 4.08
CA VAL A 588 11.74 -23.29 5.19
C VAL A 588 10.37 -23.85 4.78
N ASP A 589 9.87 -23.45 3.62
CA ASP A 589 8.56 -23.86 3.10
C ASP A 589 8.45 -25.37 2.84
N SER A 590 9.54 -25.97 2.34
CA SER A 590 9.62 -27.40 2.07
C SER A 590 9.95 -28.26 3.31
N ASN A 591 10.10 -27.64 4.49
CA ASN A 591 10.61 -28.29 5.70
C ASN A 591 11.96 -29.01 5.45
N GLY A 592 12.85 -28.39 4.69
CA GLY A 592 14.18 -28.90 4.38
C GLY A 592 14.23 -29.91 3.22
N ALA A 593 13.14 -30.12 2.47
CA ALA A 593 13.12 -31.05 1.36
C ALA A 593 13.76 -30.47 0.08
N SER A 594 13.74 -29.15 -0.10
CA SER A 594 14.34 -28.43 -1.23
C SER A 594 14.89 -27.08 -0.77
N GLY A 595 15.58 -26.36 -1.66
CA GLY A 595 16.19 -25.07 -1.33
C GLY A 595 17.57 -25.17 -0.68
N VAL A 596 17.95 -24.15 0.08
CA VAL A 596 19.24 -24.03 0.76
C VAL A 596 18.99 -23.77 2.25
N GLU A 597 19.60 -24.58 3.10
CA GLU A 597 19.48 -24.38 4.55
C GLU A 597 20.01 -23.00 4.97
N PRO A 598 19.19 -22.17 5.66
CA PRO A 598 19.66 -20.90 6.20
C PRO A 598 20.77 -21.10 7.24
N PRO A 599 21.84 -20.28 7.24
CA PRO A 599 22.86 -20.32 8.28
C PRO A 599 22.28 -19.87 9.64
N GLU A 600 22.98 -20.22 10.74
CA GLU A 600 22.49 -19.97 12.11
C GLU A 600 22.16 -18.49 12.39
N TRP A 601 22.94 -17.55 11.85
CA TRP A 601 22.64 -16.14 12.04
C TRP A 601 21.33 -15.71 11.35
N VAL A 602 20.98 -16.32 10.22
CA VAL A 602 19.68 -16.11 9.54
C VAL A 602 18.54 -16.71 10.37
N LYS A 603 18.72 -17.93 10.90
CA LYS A 603 17.72 -18.57 11.79
C LYS A 603 17.50 -17.71 13.05
N THR A 604 18.54 -17.09 13.58
CA THR A 604 18.46 -16.15 14.71
C THR A 604 17.63 -14.91 14.33
N MET A 605 17.87 -14.33 13.15
CA MET A 605 17.06 -13.20 12.66
C MET A 605 15.59 -13.55 12.48
N MET A 606 15.31 -14.77 11.98
CA MET A 606 13.93 -15.26 11.86
C MET A 606 13.26 -15.34 13.24
N ALA A 607 13.96 -15.88 14.23
CA ALA A 607 13.44 -15.96 15.60
C ALA A 607 13.23 -14.58 16.26
N ASP A 608 14.15 -13.63 16.04
CA ASP A 608 14.00 -12.25 16.51
C ASP A 608 12.82 -11.54 15.81
N ALA A 609 12.57 -11.84 14.52
CA ALA A 609 11.41 -11.33 13.79
C ALA A 609 10.08 -11.90 14.34
N ASP A 610 10.04 -13.19 14.65
CA ASP A 610 8.88 -13.81 15.30
C ASP A 610 8.61 -13.22 16.68
N ALA A 611 9.67 -12.99 17.47
CA ALA A 611 9.58 -12.32 18.75
C ALA A 611 9.06 -10.87 18.62
N PHE A 612 9.52 -10.13 17.59
CA PHE A 612 9.05 -8.78 17.32
C PHE A 612 7.56 -8.75 16.96
N GLN A 613 7.10 -9.69 16.14
CA GLN A 613 5.70 -9.79 15.70
C GLN A 613 4.76 -10.24 16.82
N GLY A 614 5.22 -11.16 17.69
CA GLY A 614 4.41 -11.72 18.78
C GLY A 614 4.37 -10.86 20.04
N ALA A 615 5.27 -9.88 20.18
CA ALA A 615 5.32 -9.01 21.34
C ALA A 615 4.26 -7.90 21.26
N MET A 616 3.85 -7.41 22.44
CA MET A 616 2.93 -6.28 22.54
C MET A 616 3.50 -5.03 21.86
N PRO A 617 2.71 -4.34 21.02
CA PRO A 617 3.15 -3.08 20.42
C PRO A 617 3.61 -2.06 21.45
N GLY A 618 4.83 -1.55 21.28
CA GLY A 618 5.43 -0.58 22.18
C GLY A 618 6.00 -1.16 23.49
N SER A 619 6.05 -2.49 23.66
CA SER A 619 6.69 -3.13 24.81
C SER A 619 8.22 -3.12 24.74
N ASP A 620 8.88 -3.29 25.89
CA ASP A 620 10.33 -3.44 25.96
C ASP A 620 10.81 -4.71 25.23
N GLU A 621 10.01 -5.77 25.24
CA GLU A 621 10.28 -7.01 24.52
C GLU A 621 10.28 -6.78 22.99
N GLN A 622 9.29 -6.04 22.48
CA GLN A 622 9.21 -5.69 21.07
C GLN A 622 10.41 -4.82 20.69
N ALA A 623 10.70 -3.79 21.48
CA ALA A 623 11.83 -2.90 21.24
C ALA A 623 13.17 -3.66 21.24
N ALA A 624 13.36 -4.59 22.15
CA ALA A 624 14.59 -5.41 22.23
C ALA A 624 14.74 -6.33 21.01
N ALA A 625 13.66 -6.98 20.55
CA ALA A 625 13.69 -7.81 19.35
C ALA A 625 13.95 -6.97 18.08
N GLY A 626 13.27 -5.82 17.96
CA GLY A 626 13.49 -4.89 16.85
C GLY A 626 14.89 -4.33 16.78
N ALA A 627 15.49 -3.97 17.92
CA ALA A 627 16.89 -3.51 17.98
C ALA A 627 17.88 -4.59 17.48
N LYS A 628 17.66 -5.85 17.84
CA LYS A 628 18.49 -6.97 17.35
C LYS A 628 18.35 -7.16 15.85
N LEU A 629 17.13 -7.11 15.31
CA LEU A 629 16.88 -7.22 13.87
C LEU A 629 17.58 -6.11 13.09
N ALA A 630 17.43 -4.85 13.52
CA ALA A 630 18.07 -3.71 12.87
C ALA A 630 19.60 -3.90 12.85
N LYS A 631 20.18 -4.25 13.99
CA LYS A 631 21.62 -4.49 14.12
C LYS A 631 22.08 -5.65 13.25
N ALA A 632 21.40 -6.78 13.27
CA ALA A 632 21.76 -7.95 12.47
C ALA A 632 21.68 -7.66 10.95
N THR A 633 20.69 -6.87 10.51
CA THR A 633 20.59 -6.43 9.10
C THR A 633 21.79 -5.62 8.68
N ALA A 634 22.20 -4.63 9.50
CA ALA A 634 23.35 -3.77 9.22
C ALA A 634 24.68 -4.51 9.33
N GLU A 635 24.91 -5.33 10.37
CA GLU A 635 26.17 -6.08 10.58
C GLU A 635 26.44 -7.09 9.46
N ASN A 636 25.38 -7.73 8.94
CA ASN A 636 25.50 -8.70 7.85
C ASN A 636 25.42 -8.07 6.46
N VAL A 637 25.17 -6.77 6.35
CA VAL A 637 25.06 -6.04 5.08
C VAL A 637 24.21 -6.82 4.07
N LEU A 638 23.02 -7.26 4.50
CA LEU A 638 22.09 -7.97 3.63
C LEU A 638 21.60 -7.10 2.48
N PHE A 639 21.43 -5.81 2.77
CA PHE A 639 21.13 -4.77 1.82
C PHE A 639 22.14 -3.65 2.01
N ILE A 640 22.80 -3.24 0.94
CA ILE A 640 23.67 -2.07 0.95
C ILE A 640 22.81 -0.85 0.74
N GLY A 641 22.62 -0.05 1.79
CA GLY A 641 21.97 1.24 1.73
C GLY A 641 22.84 2.30 1.07
N THR A 642 22.22 3.25 0.41
CA THR A 642 22.92 4.35 -0.28
C THR A 642 22.56 5.71 0.33
N VAL A 643 21.62 6.41 -0.27
CA VAL A 643 21.17 7.74 0.14
C VAL A 643 19.64 7.76 0.23
N GLN A 644 19.10 8.14 1.37
CA GLN A 644 17.66 8.37 1.54
C GLN A 644 17.36 9.82 1.18
N ALA A 645 16.75 10.03 0.02
CA ALA A 645 16.41 11.35 -0.50
C ALA A 645 14.90 11.60 -0.44
N PRO A 646 14.45 12.86 -0.38
CA PRO A 646 13.02 13.16 -0.44
C PRO A 646 12.43 12.78 -1.78
N ASN A 647 11.14 12.45 -1.79
CA ASN A 647 10.37 12.22 -3.00
C ASN A 647 9.63 13.49 -3.43
N VAL A 648 9.34 13.58 -4.73
CA VAL A 648 8.64 14.73 -5.31
C VAL A 648 7.14 14.46 -5.31
N ILE A 649 6.38 15.33 -4.68
CA ILE A 649 4.91 15.34 -4.74
C ILE A 649 4.48 16.58 -5.52
N TYR A 650 3.65 16.38 -6.52
CA TYR A 650 3.12 17.42 -7.38
C TYR A 650 1.60 17.47 -7.27
N HIS A 651 1.03 18.68 -7.11
CA HIS A 651 -0.40 18.88 -7.28
C HIS A 651 -0.70 20.27 -7.88
N ARG A 652 -1.73 20.35 -8.73
CA ARG A 652 -2.26 21.65 -9.17
C ARG A 652 -2.91 22.39 -8.01
N ASN A 653 -2.77 23.71 -8.01
CA ASN A 653 -3.40 24.57 -7.00
C ASN A 653 -4.94 24.58 -7.09
N ALA A 654 -5.50 24.05 -8.17
CA ALA A 654 -6.93 23.81 -8.33
C ALA A 654 -7.44 22.62 -7.47
N VAL A 655 -6.57 21.70 -7.05
CA VAL A 655 -6.93 20.61 -6.12
C VAL A 655 -6.94 21.17 -4.70
N LYS A 656 -8.14 21.26 -4.12
CA LYS A 656 -8.35 21.77 -2.76
C LYS A 656 -8.45 20.64 -1.74
N ASN A 657 -8.35 20.97 -0.46
CA ASN A 657 -8.22 20.02 0.66
C ASN A 657 -7.00 19.10 0.53
N PHE A 658 -6.02 19.48 -0.25
CA PHE A 658 -4.74 18.80 -0.33
C PHE A 658 -3.88 19.21 0.88
N THR A 659 -3.33 18.23 1.59
CA THR A 659 -2.42 18.49 2.71
C THR A 659 -1.01 18.03 2.38
N GLU A 660 -0.01 18.65 2.98
CA GLU A 660 1.38 18.23 2.84
C GLU A 660 1.60 16.83 3.41
N PHE A 661 2.33 16.01 2.69
CA PHE A 661 2.69 14.67 3.14
C PHE A 661 3.79 14.77 4.19
N LYS A 662 3.55 14.25 5.38
CA LYS A 662 4.56 14.13 6.44
C LYS A 662 5.63 13.11 6.08
N THR A 663 5.23 12.06 5.38
CA THR A 663 6.12 11.03 4.82
C THR A 663 5.43 10.40 3.61
N GLN A 664 6.17 10.22 2.53
CA GLN A 664 5.73 9.43 1.40
C GLN A 664 6.19 7.98 1.58
N SER A 665 5.27 7.04 1.45
CA SER A 665 5.53 5.61 1.53
C SER A 665 4.61 4.85 0.61
N TYR A 666 5.16 3.84 -0.07
CA TYR A 666 4.39 2.96 -0.93
C TYR A 666 3.29 2.20 -0.15
N GLU A 667 3.55 1.84 1.12
CA GLU A 667 2.62 1.10 1.95
C GLU A 667 1.50 1.98 2.52
N TYR A 668 1.82 3.14 3.06
CA TYR A 668 0.81 4.14 3.42
C TYR A 668 0.09 4.70 2.19
N TYR A 669 0.73 4.61 1.04
CA TYR A 669 0.21 5.00 -0.23
C TYR A 669 -1.00 4.16 -0.65
N ARG A 670 -1.08 2.89 -0.28
CA ARG A 670 -2.17 1.97 -0.68
C ARG A 670 -3.48 2.27 0.02
N THR A 671 -3.45 2.53 1.30
CA THR A 671 -4.62 2.96 2.08
C THR A 671 -4.36 4.38 2.56
N PHE A 672 -4.62 5.32 1.68
CA PHE A 672 -4.09 6.68 1.74
C PHE A 672 -4.53 7.42 3.01
N PRO A 673 -3.61 7.82 3.91
CA PRO A 673 -3.95 8.42 5.20
C PRO A 673 -4.53 9.83 5.09
N TYR A 674 -4.34 10.50 3.96
CA TYR A 674 -4.77 11.89 3.73
C TYR A 674 -6.18 12.02 3.14
N LEU A 675 -6.97 10.94 3.07
CA LEU A 675 -8.38 10.90 2.66
C LEU A 675 -8.70 11.69 1.38
N PRO A 676 -8.23 11.26 0.20
CA PRO A 676 -8.42 12.01 -1.05
C PRO A 676 -9.89 12.13 -1.48
N ALA A 677 -10.81 11.36 -0.90
CA ALA A 677 -12.24 11.50 -1.17
C ALA A 677 -12.80 12.90 -0.83
N GLN A 678 -12.10 13.64 0.06
CA GLN A 678 -12.43 15.04 0.39
C GLN A 678 -11.82 16.07 -0.58
N TRP A 679 -10.96 15.65 -1.52
CA TRP A 679 -10.42 16.59 -2.51
C TRP A 679 -11.52 17.07 -3.46
N PHE A 680 -11.43 18.33 -3.88
CA PHE A 680 -12.32 18.88 -4.91
C PHE A 680 -11.55 19.82 -5.85
N ILE A 681 -12.09 20.03 -7.04
CA ILE A 681 -11.46 20.88 -8.05
C ILE A 681 -12.12 22.26 -8.01
N GLN A 682 -11.30 23.30 -7.87
CA GLN A 682 -11.73 24.69 -7.95
C GLN A 682 -10.69 25.47 -8.77
N GLU A 683 -11.07 25.83 -10.01
CA GLU A 683 -10.24 26.59 -10.95
C GLU A 683 -10.05 28.06 -10.52
#